data_3e8f6b9be668c23aa132b57d01684aec
#
_entry.id   3e8f6b9be668c23aa132b57d01684aec
#
_cell.length_a   1.000
_cell.length_b   1.000
_cell.length_c   1.000
_cell.angle_alpha   90.00
_cell.angle_beta   90.00
_cell.angle_gamma   90.00
#
_symmetry.space_group_name_H-M   'P 1'
#
loop_
_entity.id
_entity.type
_entity.pdbx_description
1 polymer ?
#
loop_
_entity_poly.entity_id
_entity_poly.type
_entity_poly.pdbx_seq_one_letter_code
_entity_poly.pdbx_strand_id
1 'polypeptide(L)'
;MQPASANNAGSFNDELLAVFKARKPWLVNRKIVSSHIFTPKYINNLINSDSPYLLSHSLQPVDWIEWQPSFESDFKSGDKLVFVSIGYSTCHWCHVMAEESFANTDIADILNQSYISIKVDREQWPLVDERFKSALELLKGEAGWPLNVILTPEGKIVWIDSYLNKDKFTKVIQGLAKRWQKQPKAIFSLASRIEATVNPDPLPTSNPETNPLSKSDWRKLLPKQHQSVYQALLNEQRPGEPRFFREIWQLGLLDEYLRTGNEAYLKAVENQLSEILLSPVFDAIDGSFHRYTVDSEWKTPHFEKMLYTQANMITLLAKAYGITGKQHYRIAMEQTIDWVELWLKNDSGYSSAVSAISEGQEGKYYHFSETPLDSGTVNVAGFKVVNRFTHDIQNENVQNYLISLDSLDSDWRELTSYQELKKYRKQKVKPELDEKVIVSWNSRYAIALLDAFEVTDKAEYLENSISLLESLWQAAKLDGELYRIVFLGRASIPPQMEDYALFAKAQFRLAFYQPWQTEKDDESKRKFYAQSDGNRVVESVGESIDESETSIMTTSALHDSSAATRGNWLLEQMMIHFDENGEHDGKSLYAKITNLNTDGEQSSVYTSVYEALALGELYSQSPVYKKLIGRFTKNHSHLPIEMFKHYSFVSSVADSLSPARLNHAIFAKGHGRIKAFYSEPNLNSKPNEVSHGGVIKVTFTMENGWHVNANSVSKSRFIPTTVKLDRDVADSQTDTDIRYPEPRIRKLGFSDSKLALYEGRFEIFLEGGVIQEGELQKELKSIDIRIQACSDQLCLLPETIKLNL
;
A
#
# COMPACT_ATOMS: atom_id res chain seq x y z
N MET A 1 13.33 -26.37 -19.58
CA MET A 1 14.29 -26.01 -20.68
C MET A 1 15.69 -26.46 -20.27
N GLN A 2 16.39 -27.22 -21.06
CA GLN A 2 17.79 -27.61 -20.74
C GLN A 2 18.65 -26.35 -20.69
N PRO A 3 19.60 -26.20 -19.74
CA PRO A 3 20.56 -25.12 -19.74
C PRO A 3 21.34 -25.17 -21.06
N ALA A 4 21.38 -24.07 -21.78
CA ALA A 4 22.21 -23.94 -22.96
C ALA A 4 23.66 -24.25 -22.56
N SER A 5 24.23 -25.30 -23.15
CA SER A 5 25.62 -25.69 -22.97
C SER A 5 26.52 -24.50 -23.23
N ALA A 6 27.54 -24.32 -22.38
CA ALA A 6 28.62 -23.34 -22.56
C ALA A 6 29.11 -23.34 -24.00
N ASN A 7 28.70 -22.38 -24.79
CA ASN A 7 29.13 -22.14 -26.12
C ASN A 7 30.12 -20.99 -26.17
N ASN A 8 31.23 -21.26 -26.83
CA ASN A 8 32.35 -20.39 -27.11
C ASN A 8 31.95 -18.94 -27.39
N ALA A 9 32.75 -18.03 -26.89
CA ALA A 9 32.71 -16.61 -27.22
C ALA A 9 32.61 -16.43 -28.77
N GLY A 10 31.40 -16.05 -29.26
CA GLY A 10 31.27 -15.63 -30.65
C GLY A 10 29.96 -15.98 -31.39
N SER A 11 29.08 -16.85 -30.89
CA SER A 11 27.76 -17.04 -31.53
C SER A 11 26.65 -16.72 -30.54
N PHE A 12 26.04 -15.56 -30.72
CA PHE A 12 24.80 -15.25 -30.07
C PHE A 12 23.71 -16.23 -30.50
N ASN A 13 22.88 -16.67 -29.55
CA ASN A 13 21.60 -17.30 -29.88
C ASN A 13 20.80 -16.26 -30.70
N ASP A 14 20.48 -16.60 -31.96
CA ASP A 14 19.72 -15.72 -32.87
C ASP A 14 18.39 -15.26 -32.25
N GLU A 15 17.81 -16.07 -31.36
CA GLU A 15 16.60 -15.77 -30.62
C GLU A 15 16.79 -14.58 -29.68
N LEU A 16 17.83 -14.57 -28.83
CA LEU A 16 18.10 -13.45 -27.90
C LEU A 16 18.45 -12.16 -28.66
N LEU A 17 19.13 -12.28 -29.82
CA LEU A 17 19.43 -11.13 -30.65
C LEU A 17 18.16 -10.54 -31.29
N ALA A 18 17.19 -11.37 -31.66
CA ALA A 18 15.90 -10.92 -32.19
C ALA A 18 15.12 -10.16 -31.10
N VAL A 19 15.07 -10.68 -29.87
CA VAL A 19 14.44 -10.01 -28.74
C VAL A 19 15.13 -8.68 -28.40
N PHE A 20 16.48 -8.65 -28.41
CA PHE A 20 17.23 -7.41 -28.22
C PHE A 20 16.83 -6.36 -29.26
N LYS A 21 16.77 -6.74 -30.57
CA LYS A 21 16.36 -5.81 -31.61
C LYS A 21 14.94 -5.25 -31.39
N ALA A 22 14.02 -6.07 -30.96
CA ALA A 22 12.66 -5.65 -30.64
C ALA A 22 12.59 -4.70 -29.42
N ARG A 23 13.38 -4.96 -28.39
CA ARG A 23 13.44 -4.14 -27.17
C ARG A 23 14.40 -2.95 -27.25
N LYS A 24 15.23 -2.87 -28.27
CA LYS A 24 16.24 -1.81 -28.43
C LYS A 24 15.68 -0.39 -28.25
N PRO A 25 14.53 0.00 -28.84
CA PRO A 25 13.99 1.34 -28.65
C PRO A 25 13.81 1.70 -27.17
N TRP A 26 13.27 0.78 -26.37
CA TRP A 26 13.10 0.95 -24.92
C TRP A 26 14.45 1.03 -24.19
N LEU A 27 15.41 0.12 -24.51
CA LEU A 27 16.74 0.12 -23.90
C LEU A 27 17.52 1.41 -24.20
N VAL A 28 17.37 1.97 -25.39
CA VAL A 28 18.00 3.25 -25.80
C VAL A 28 17.35 4.43 -25.06
N ASN A 29 16.03 4.45 -24.99
CA ASN A 29 15.30 5.50 -24.25
C ASN A 29 15.72 5.55 -22.77
N ARG A 30 15.99 4.39 -22.18
CA ARG A 30 16.49 4.22 -20.81
C ARG A 30 18.01 4.32 -20.67
N LYS A 31 18.73 4.71 -21.71
CA LYS A 31 20.18 4.82 -21.72
C LYS A 31 20.94 3.56 -21.31
N ILE A 32 20.28 2.40 -21.27
CA ILE A 32 20.91 1.08 -21.01
C ILE A 32 21.84 0.71 -22.15
N VAL A 33 21.49 1.09 -23.36
CA VAL A 33 22.30 0.86 -24.56
C VAL A 33 22.33 2.12 -25.42
N SER A 34 23.48 2.38 -26.08
CA SER A 34 23.59 3.44 -27.08
C SER A 34 22.80 3.11 -28.35
N SER A 35 22.21 4.13 -28.98
CA SER A 35 21.49 4.00 -30.27
C SER A 35 22.36 3.41 -31.37
N HIS A 36 23.67 3.61 -31.33
CA HIS A 36 24.66 3.13 -32.31
C HIS A 36 25.02 1.65 -32.14
N ILE A 37 24.63 1.00 -31.03
CA ILE A 37 24.92 -0.43 -30.84
C ILE A 37 23.88 -1.26 -31.59
N PHE A 38 24.30 -1.93 -32.67
CA PHE A 38 23.47 -2.84 -33.45
C PHE A 38 23.56 -4.29 -32.94
N THR A 39 24.72 -4.67 -32.41
CA THR A 39 24.99 -5.98 -31.80
C THR A 39 25.73 -5.71 -30.46
N PRO A 40 25.15 -6.03 -29.31
CA PRO A 40 25.82 -5.84 -28.02
C PRO A 40 26.94 -6.88 -27.86
N LYS A 41 27.91 -6.59 -26.97
CA LYS A 41 29.01 -7.49 -26.66
C LYS A 41 28.54 -8.76 -25.92
N TYR A 42 27.54 -8.62 -25.07
CA TYR A 42 26.92 -9.70 -24.30
C TYR A 42 25.40 -9.59 -24.37
N ILE A 43 24.69 -10.70 -24.35
CA ILE A 43 23.25 -10.81 -24.15
C ILE A 43 23.00 -12.06 -23.29
N ASN A 44 22.29 -11.90 -22.20
CA ASN A 44 21.84 -13.02 -21.36
C ASN A 44 20.30 -13.13 -21.36
N ASN A 45 19.75 -14.14 -20.68
CA ASN A 45 18.30 -14.45 -20.70
C ASN A 45 17.41 -13.35 -20.11
N LEU A 46 17.97 -12.41 -19.33
CA LEU A 46 17.19 -11.30 -18.77
C LEU A 46 16.64 -10.33 -19.84
N ILE A 47 17.11 -10.44 -21.08
CA ILE A 47 16.53 -9.65 -22.20
C ILE A 47 15.04 -9.97 -22.44
N ASN A 48 14.55 -11.13 -21.97
CA ASN A 48 13.17 -11.56 -22.06
C ASN A 48 12.30 -11.05 -20.87
N SER A 49 12.90 -10.49 -19.84
CA SER A 49 12.21 -10.11 -18.62
C SER A 49 11.21 -8.97 -18.81
N ASP A 50 10.15 -8.95 -18.01
CA ASP A 50 9.21 -7.84 -17.90
C ASP A 50 9.53 -6.93 -16.67
N SER A 51 10.75 -7.00 -16.13
CA SER A 51 11.29 -6.12 -15.10
C SER A 51 12.29 -5.12 -15.68
N PRO A 52 12.10 -3.79 -15.51
CA PRO A 52 13.11 -2.77 -15.83
C PRO A 52 14.45 -3.04 -15.16
N TYR A 53 14.43 -3.51 -13.90
CA TYR A 53 15.61 -3.87 -13.15
C TYR A 53 16.36 -5.01 -13.80
N LEU A 54 15.71 -6.12 -14.13
CA LEU A 54 16.36 -7.27 -14.75
C LEU A 54 16.84 -6.95 -16.16
N LEU A 55 16.06 -6.20 -16.93
CA LEU A 55 16.46 -5.73 -18.27
C LEU A 55 17.74 -4.90 -18.24
N SER A 56 17.99 -4.10 -17.19
CA SER A 56 19.23 -3.33 -17.04
C SER A 56 20.47 -4.21 -16.92
N HIS A 57 20.31 -5.46 -16.50
CA HIS A 57 21.38 -6.47 -16.39
C HIS A 57 21.49 -7.39 -17.60
N SER A 58 20.64 -7.25 -18.62
CA SER A 58 20.55 -8.17 -19.77
C SER A 58 21.78 -8.14 -20.70
N LEU A 59 22.58 -7.08 -20.64
CA LEU A 59 23.77 -6.89 -21.48
C LEU A 59 25.08 -7.06 -20.70
N GLN A 60 25.03 -7.65 -19.52
CA GLN A 60 26.20 -7.98 -18.70
C GLN A 60 26.81 -9.32 -19.10
N PRO A 61 28.13 -9.54 -18.83
CA PRO A 61 28.83 -10.78 -19.17
C PRO A 61 28.43 -12.00 -18.34
N VAL A 62 27.74 -11.83 -17.23
CA VAL A 62 27.23 -12.93 -16.39
C VAL A 62 26.03 -13.58 -17.09
N ASP A 63 26.00 -14.92 -17.15
CA ASP A 63 24.91 -15.72 -17.72
C ASP A 63 23.69 -15.72 -16.78
N TRP A 64 23.11 -14.56 -16.57
CA TRP A 64 21.95 -14.39 -15.70
C TRP A 64 20.70 -15.06 -16.26
N ILE A 65 19.98 -15.73 -15.37
CA ILE A 65 18.60 -16.18 -15.59
C ILE A 65 17.66 -15.51 -14.59
N GLU A 66 16.42 -15.26 -14.98
CA GLU A 66 15.37 -14.73 -14.13
C GLU A 66 14.83 -15.81 -13.21
N TRP A 67 14.52 -15.46 -11.96
CA TRP A 67 13.90 -16.38 -11.01
C TRP A 67 12.58 -16.94 -11.54
N GLN A 68 12.34 -18.23 -11.31
CA GLN A 68 11.09 -18.92 -11.61
C GLN A 68 10.75 -19.93 -10.49
N PRO A 69 9.47 -20.13 -10.17
CA PRO A 69 9.07 -21.06 -9.12
C PRO A 69 9.52 -22.51 -9.33
N SER A 70 9.71 -22.92 -10.58
CA SER A 70 10.19 -24.27 -10.95
C SER A 70 11.65 -24.56 -10.60
N PHE A 71 12.44 -23.54 -10.32
CA PHE A 71 13.90 -23.69 -10.13
C PHE A 71 14.30 -24.62 -8.98
N GLU A 72 13.45 -24.77 -7.98
CA GLU A 72 13.72 -25.73 -6.89
C GLU A 72 13.76 -27.17 -7.35
N SER A 73 12.94 -27.53 -8.33
CA SER A 73 12.95 -28.87 -8.92
C SER A 73 14.09 -29.02 -9.94
N ASP A 74 14.39 -27.95 -10.68
CA ASP A 74 15.30 -27.98 -11.84
C ASP A 74 16.77 -28.11 -11.41
N PHE A 75 17.14 -27.60 -10.23
CA PHE A 75 18.54 -27.61 -9.78
C PHE A 75 18.91 -28.74 -8.81
N LYS A 76 17.94 -29.48 -8.25
CA LYS A 76 18.17 -30.54 -7.25
C LYS A 76 19.16 -31.62 -7.70
N SER A 77 19.35 -31.83 -9.00
CA SER A 77 20.27 -32.80 -9.57
C SER A 77 21.57 -32.17 -10.13
N GLY A 78 21.78 -30.86 -9.93
CA GLY A 78 22.90 -30.14 -10.52
C GLY A 78 24.19 -30.26 -9.71
N ASP A 79 25.31 -30.14 -10.42
CA ASP A 79 26.67 -30.19 -9.84
C ASP A 79 27.21 -28.80 -9.43
N LYS A 80 26.46 -27.70 -9.72
CA LYS A 80 26.89 -26.34 -9.46
C LYS A 80 26.17 -25.76 -8.25
N LEU A 81 26.84 -24.89 -7.49
CA LEU A 81 26.20 -24.00 -6.54
C LEU A 81 25.29 -22.99 -7.28
N VAL A 82 24.27 -22.47 -6.59
CA VAL A 82 23.39 -21.46 -7.14
C VAL A 82 23.73 -20.11 -6.51
N PHE A 83 24.01 -19.11 -7.33
CA PHE A 83 24.19 -17.72 -6.90
C PHE A 83 22.92 -16.93 -7.19
N VAL A 84 22.30 -16.36 -6.16
CA VAL A 84 21.10 -15.53 -6.24
C VAL A 84 21.46 -14.12 -5.84
N SER A 85 21.15 -13.14 -6.71
CA SER A 85 21.31 -11.72 -6.40
C SER A 85 19.94 -11.02 -6.54
N ILE A 86 19.49 -10.45 -5.41
CA ILE A 86 18.16 -9.83 -5.28
C ILE A 86 18.34 -8.31 -5.16
N GLY A 87 17.50 -7.57 -5.87
CA GLY A 87 17.52 -6.11 -5.83
C GLY A 87 16.25 -5.53 -6.47
N TYR A 88 16.28 -4.26 -6.80
CA TYR A 88 15.18 -3.55 -7.46
C TYR A 88 15.70 -2.33 -8.23
N SER A 89 14.88 -1.77 -9.09
CA SER A 89 15.27 -0.78 -10.11
C SER A 89 15.85 0.51 -9.52
N THR A 90 15.33 0.98 -8.38
CA THR A 90 15.76 2.25 -7.77
C THR A 90 16.88 2.12 -6.74
N CYS A 91 17.37 0.89 -6.51
CA CYS A 91 18.37 0.57 -5.50
C CYS A 91 19.78 1.06 -5.89
N HIS A 92 20.29 2.09 -5.23
CA HIS A 92 21.61 2.66 -5.50
C HIS A 92 22.75 1.64 -5.43
N TRP A 93 22.86 0.89 -4.32
CA TRP A 93 23.94 -0.09 -4.13
C TRP A 93 23.83 -1.30 -5.07
N CYS A 94 22.63 -1.58 -5.60
CA CYS A 94 22.45 -2.57 -6.65
C CYS A 94 23.13 -2.12 -7.95
N HIS A 95 23.00 -0.83 -8.31
CA HIS A 95 23.68 -0.25 -9.47
C HIS A 95 25.20 -0.23 -9.28
N VAL A 96 25.68 0.18 -8.10
CA VAL A 96 27.11 0.15 -7.79
C VAL A 96 27.68 -1.25 -7.98
N MET A 97 27.03 -2.29 -7.42
CA MET A 97 27.52 -3.68 -7.58
C MET A 97 27.40 -4.19 -9.03
N ALA A 98 26.39 -3.71 -9.77
CA ALA A 98 26.22 -4.01 -11.18
C ALA A 98 27.42 -3.54 -12.02
N GLU A 99 27.91 -2.34 -11.77
CA GLU A 99 29.04 -1.74 -12.48
C GLU A 99 30.37 -2.31 -12.01
N GLU A 100 30.62 -2.40 -10.70
CA GLU A 100 31.90 -2.85 -10.13
C GLU A 100 32.15 -4.34 -10.33
N SER A 101 31.12 -5.18 -10.13
CA SER A 101 31.24 -6.63 -10.04
C SER A 101 30.62 -7.34 -11.23
N PHE A 102 29.36 -7.10 -11.55
CA PHE A 102 28.66 -7.90 -12.56
C PHE A 102 28.98 -7.53 -14.02
N ALA A 103 29.48 -6.32 -14.27
CA ALA A 103 30.03 -5.91 -15.56
C ALA A 103 31.48 -6.39 -15.77
N ASN A 104 32.13 -6.93 -14.73
CA ASN A 104 33.52 -7.39 -14.79
C ASN A 104 33.62 -8.81 -15.36
N THR A 105 34.43 -8.98 -16.42
CA THR A 105 34.61 -10.27 -17.11
C THR A 105 35.25 -11.35 -16.26
N ASP A 106 36.20 -11.02 -15.40
CA ASP A 106 36.90 -12.03 -14.57
C ASP A 106 35.95 -12.63 -13.53
N ILE A 107 35.04 -11.79 -12.98
CA ILE A 107 33.96 -12.23 -12.08
C ILE A 107 32.94 -13.07 -12.85
N ALA A 108 32.53 -12.61 -14.03
CA ALA A 108 31.62 -13.34 -14.88
C ALA A 108 32.12 -14.72 -15.25
N ASP A 109 33.40 -14.86 -15.59
CA ASP A 109 34.03 -16.15 -15.89
C ASP A 109 33.94 -17.12 -14.71
N ILE A 110 34.17 -16.65 -13.47
CA ILE A 110 34.03 -17.48 -12.26
C ILE A 110 32.59 -17.92 -12.06
N LEU A 111 31.64 -16.97 -12.18
CA LEU A 111 30.22 -17.23 -11.99
C LEU A 111 29.69 -18.20 -13.04
N ASN A 112 29.94 -17.96 -14.30
CA ASN A 112 29.46 -18.79 -15.41
C ASN A 112 30.04 -20.23 -15.38
N GLN A 113 31.31 -20.39 -14.94
CA GLN A 113 31.92 -21.71 -14.80
C GLN A 113 31.42 -22.49 -13.59
N SER A 114 31.25 -21.84 -12.45
CA SER A 114 31.11 -22.52 -11.14
C SER A 114 29.73 -22.42 -10.53
N TYR A 115 28.87 -21.53 -11.04
CA TYR A 115 27.56 -21.25 -10.47
C TYR A 115 26.48 -21.29 -11.56
N ILE A 116 25.23 -21.43 -11.10
CA ILE A 116 24.04 -21.02 -11.81
C ILE A 116 23.66 -19.67 -11.24
N SER A 117 23.67 -18.61 -12.08
CA SER A 117 23.49 -17.23 -11.62
C SER A 117 22.04 -16.78 -11.86
N ILE A 118 21.32 -16.52 -10.80
CA ILE A 118 19.92 -16.11 -10.79
C ILE A 118 19.82 -14.66 -10.33
N LYS A 119 19.07 -13.85 -11.11
CA LYS A 119 18.73 -12.48 -10.74
C LYS A 119 17.27 -12.40 -10.35
N VAL A 120 16.98 -11.70 -9.25
CA VAL A 120 15.64 -11.57 -8.69
C VAL A 120 15.29 -10.08 -8.56
N ASP A 121 14.16 -9.69 -9.11
CA ASP A 121 13.52 -8.44 -8.77
C ASP A 121 12.62 -8.65 -7.54
N ARG A 122 12.97 -8.03 -6.40
CA ARG A 122 12.21 -8.16 -5.15
C ARG A 122 10.76 -7.71 -5.27
N GLU A 123 10.47 -6.81 -6.20
CA GLU A 123 9.13 -6.28 -6.41
C GLU A 123 8.24 -7.29 -7.16
N GLN A 124 8.84 -8.10 -8.02
CA GLN A 124 8.16 -9.23 -8.65
C GLN A 124 7.99 -10.41 -7.69
N TRP A 125 9.03 -10.69 -6.88
CA TRP A 125 9.11 -11.87 -6.03
C TRP A 125 9.34 -11.52 -4.55
N PRO A 126 8.41 -10.79 -3.89
CA PRO A 126 8.61 -10.28 -2.53
C PRO A 126 8.77 -11.39 -1.49
N LEU A 127 8.18 -12.57 -1.70
CA LEU A 127 8.33 -13.68 -0.77
C LEU A 127 9.74 -14.30 -0.82
N VAL A 128 10.35 -14.33 -2.01
CA VAL A 128 11.76 -14.77 -2.16
C VAL A 128 12.68 -13.77 -1.47
N ASP A 129 12.44 -12.47 -1.66
CA ASP A 129 13.17 -11.40 -0.99
C ASP A 129 13.06 -11.52 0.53
N GLU A 130 11.85 -11.64 1.07
CA GLU A 130 11.60 -11.69 2.51
C GLU A 130 12.25 -12.91 3.16
N ARG A 131 12.24 -14.07 2.51
CA ARG A 131 12.95 -15.27 3.00
C ARG A 131 14.42 -14.99 3.25
N PHE A 132 15.12 -14.46 2.26
CA PHE A 132 16.55 -14.24 2.37
C PHE A 132 16.90 -13.02 3.21
N LYS A 133 16.08 -11.97 3.17
CA LYS A 133 16.22 -10.81 4.06
C LYS A 133 16.13 -11.23 5.53
N SER A 134 15.10 -11.98 5.90
CA SER A 134 14.94 -12.51 7.27
C SER A 134 16.10 -13.42 7.68
N ALA A 135 16.59 -14.26 6.77
CA ALA A 135 17.76 -15.10 7.05
C ALA A 135 19.01 -14.26 7.32
N LEU A 136 19.24 -13.18 6.55
CA LEU A 136 20.37 -12.28 6.77
C LEU A 136 20.24 -11.52 8.10
N GLU A 137 19.05 -11.00 8.41
CA GLU A 137 18.76 -10.34 9.70
C GLU A 137 19.05 -11.25 10.90
N LEU A 138 18.61 -12.52 10.84
CA LEU A 138 18.89 -13.52 11.88
C LEU A 138 20.38 -13.83 12.03
N LEU A 139 21.11 -13.89 10.92
CA LEU A 139 22.53 -14.29 10.94
C LEU A 139 23.47 -13.13 11.25
N LYS A 140 23.11 -11.88 10.90
CA LYS A 140 24.00 -10.73 11.00
C LYS A 140 23.43 -9.53 11.76
N GLY A 141 22.16 -9.55 12.13
CA GLY A 141 21.49 -8.47 12.84
C GLY A 141 20.89 -7.39 11.96
N GLU A 142 21.29 -7.28 10.69
CA GLU A 142 20.81 -6.30 9.71
C GLU A 142 20.74 -6.90 8.32
N ALA A 143 19.90 -6.36 7.46
CA ALA A 143 19.81 -6.71 6.05
C ALA A 143 19.64 -5.47 5.18
N GLY A 144 20.12 -5.56 3.91
CA GLY A 144 20.00 -4.49 2.91
C GLY A 144 20.17 -5.05 1.50
N TRP A 145 19.92 -4.22 0.50
CA TRP A 145 20.08 -4.58 -0.91
C TRP A 145 21.33 -3.93 -1.53
N PRO A 146 21.94 -4.63 -2.54
CA PRO A 146 21.57 -5.93 -3.08
C PRO A 146 21.74 -7.03 -2.04
N LEU A 147 20.86 -8.03 -2.06
CA LEU A 147 20.94 -9.24 -1.26
C LEU A 147 21.60 -10.34 -2.10
N ASN A 148 22.73 -10.88 -1.65
CA ASN A 148 23.51 -11.88 -2.39
C ASN A 148 23.56 -13.17 -1.61
N VAL A 149 23.12 -14.26 -2.22
CA VAL A 149 22.99 -15.57 -1.57
C VAL A 149 23.65 -16.64 -2.41
N ILE A 150 24.39 -17.54 -1.78
CA ILE A 150 24.89 -18.75 -2.44
C ILE A 150 24.20 -19.95 -1.79
N LEU A 151 23.56 -20.77 -2.63
CA LEU A 151 22.78 -21.93 -2.23
C LEU A 151 23.46 -23.23 -2.71
N THR A 152 23.17 -24.33 -2.01
CA THR A 152 23.37 -25.67 -2.58
C THR A 152 22.36 -25.93 -3.70
N PRO A 153 22.55 -26.97 -4.54
CA PRO A 153 21.57 -27.37 -5.56
C PRO A 153 20.18 -27.69 -4.95
N GLU A 154 20.13 -28.07 -3.65
CA GLU A 154 18.87 -28.31 -2.94
C GLU A 154 18.22 -27.03 -2.37
N GLY A 155 18.78 -25.84 -2.64
CA GLY A 155 18.23 -24.56 -2.18
C GLY A 155 18.57 -24.17 -0.74
N LYS A 156 19.56 -24.85 -0.08
CA LYS A 156 19.99 -24.49 1.28
C LYS A 156 21.05 -23.40 1.25
N ILE A 157 20.97 -22.44 2.17
CA ILE A 157 21.92 -21.32 2.27
C ILE A 157 23.29 -21.80 2.67
N VAL A 158 24.30 -21.49 1.84
CA VAL A 158 25.72 -21.71 2.10
C VAL A 158 26.39 -20.44 2.60
N TRP A 159 25.97 -19.30 2.03
CA TRP A 159 26.48 -17.98 2.34
C TRP A 159 25.44 -16.93 1.95
N ILE A 160 25.39 -15.85 2.73
CA ILE A 160 24.48 -14.72 2.48
C ILE A 160 25.13 -13.42 2.99
N ASP A 161 24.99 -12.36 2.21
CA ASP A 161 25.42 -11.01 2.56
C ASP A 161 24.63 -9.94 1.77
N SER A 162 24.77 -8.67 2.16
CA SER A 162 24.33 -7.52 1.39
C SER A 162 25.43 -7.11 0.36
N TYR A 163 25.59 -5.82 0.10
CA TYR A 163 26.61 -5.29 -0.79
C TYR A 163 28.03 -5.68 -0.34
N LEU A 164 28.82 -6.15 -1.28
CA LEU A 164 30.27 -6.34 -1.14
C LEU A 164 30.99 -5.64 -2.29
N ASN A 165 32.10 -4.97 -1.98
CA ASN A 165 32.98 -4.47 -3.04
C ASN A 165 33.60 -5.61 -3.84
N LYS A 166 34.05 -5.30 -5.06
CA LYS A 166 34.60 -6.23 -6.05
C LYS A 166 35.55 -7.24 -5.45
N ASP A 167 36.56 -6.79 -4.67
CA ASP A 167 37.63 -7.67 -4.15
C ASP A 167 37.13 -8.69 -3.12
N LYS A 168 36.24 -8.25 -2.21
CA LYS A 168 35.62 -9.14 -1.22
C LYS A 168 34.71 -10.15 -1.90
N PHE A 169 33.88 -9.69 -2.84
CA PHE A 169 32.98 -10.57 -3.57
C PHE A 169 33.75 -11.63 -4.36
N THR A 170 34.81 -11.24 -5.09
CA THR A 170 35.68 -12.17 -5.84
C THR A 170 36.24 -13.25 -4.91
N LYS A 171 36.76 -12.89 -3.73
CA LYS A 171 37.30 -13.84 -2.77
C LYS A 171 36.26 -14.85 -2.28
N VAL A 172 35.04 -14.41 -2.05
CA VAL A 172 33.92 -15.27 -1.62
C VAL A 172 33.60 -16.30 -2.71
N ILE A 173 33.32 -15.85 -3.93
CA ILE A 173 32.88 -16.76 -5.00
C ILE A 173 33.99 -17.74 -5.41
N GLN A 174 35.26 -17.30 -5.49
CA GLN A 174 36.41 -18.20 -5.74
C GLN A 174 36.61 -19.22 -4.62
N GLY A 175 36.54 -18.75 -3.35
CA GLY A 175 36.72 -19.59 -2.19
C GLY A 175 35.67 -20.70 -2.08
N LEU A 176 34.38 -20.34 -2.29
CA LEU A 176 33.29 -21.31 -2.25
C LEU A 176 33.27 -22.26 -3.43
N ALA A 177 33.55 -21.80 -4.65
CA ALA A 177 33.67 -22.64 -5.85
C ALA A 177 34.77 -23.70 -5.65
N LYS A 178 35.97 -23.28 -5.19
CA LYS A 178 37.09 -24.20 -4.90
C LYS A 178 36.76 -25.21 -3.80
N ARG A 179 36.05 -24.75 -2.76
CA ARG A 179 35.66 -25.63 -1.65
C ARG A 179 34.57 -26.61 -2.04
N TRP A 180 33.60 -26.17 -2.89
CA TRP A 180 32.59 -27.04 -3.46
C TRP A 180 33.18 -28.21 -4.24
N GLN A 181 34.13 -27.91 -5.14
CA GLN A 181 34.81 -28.93 -5.93
C GLN A 181 35.61 -29.95 -5.07
N LYS A 182 36.27 -29.46 -3.98
CA LYS A 182 37.15 -30.30 -3.17
C LYS A 182 36.43 -31.00 -2.04
N GLN A 183 35.45 -30.39 -1.43
CA GLN A 183 34.83 -30.83 -0.17
C GLN A 183 33.30 -30.55 -0.17
N PRO A 184 32.53 -31.10 -1.12
CA PRO A 184 31.10 -30.81 -1.19
C PRO A 184 30.36 -31.21 0.12
N LYS A 185 30.74 -32.31 0.74
CA LYS A 185 30.15 -32.75 2.03
C LYS A 185 30.29 -31.68 3.13
N ALA A 186 31.40 -30.97 3.17
CA ALA A 186 31.61 -29.91 4.16
C ALA A 186 30.68 -28.69 3.89
N ILE A 187 30.41 -28.38 2.61
CA ILE A 187 29.47 -27.34 2.21
C ILE A 187 28.04 -27.75 2.61
N PHE A 188 27.61 -28.99 2.32
CA PHE A 188 26.31 -29.48 2.76
C PHE A 188 26.12 -29.45 4.30
N SER A 189 27.16 -29.82 5.04
CA SER A 189 27.14 -29.74 6.52
C SER A 189 27.01 -28.29 7.01
N LEU A 190 27.73 -27.36 6.36
CA LEU A 190 27.61 -25.93 6.67
C LEU A 190 26.20 -25.43 6.38
N ALA A 191 25.65 -25.72 5.17
CA ALA A 191 24.33 -25.31 4.75
C ALA A 191 23.24 -25.86 5.68
N SER A 192 23.35 -27.12 6.11
CA SER A 192 22.41 -27.73 7.06
C SER A 192 22.43 -27.07 8.45
N ARG A 193 23.58 -26.57 8.91
CA ARG A 193 23.65 -25.80 10.16
C ARG A 193 23.05 -24.41 10.03
N ILE A 194 23.27 -23.72 8.90
CA ILE A 194 22.64 -22.43 8.63
C ILE A 194 21.14 -22.60 8.58
N GLU A 195 20.66 -23.61 7.83
CA GLU A 195 19.22 -23.89 7.70
C GLU A 195 18.56 -24.16 9.05
N ALA A 196 19.19 -24.92 9.95
CA ALA A 196 18.67 -25.15 11.29
C ALA A 196 18.61 -23.87 12.15
N THR A 197 19.41 -22.85 11.81
CA THR A 197 19.38 -21.54 12.49
C THR A 197 18.29 -20.65 11.94
N VAL A 198 18.17 -20.57 10.60
CA VAL A 198 17.23 -19.65 9.93
C VAL A 198 15.80 -20.21 9.83
N ASN A 199 15.67 -21.53 9.79
CA ASN A 199 14.43 -22.28 9.80
C ASN A 199 14.49 -23.33 10.91
N PRO A 200 14.47 -22.94 12.19
CA PRO A 200 14.38 -23.90 13.27
C PRO A 200 13.14 -24.78 13.06
N ASP A 201 13.26 -26.09 13.30
CA ASP A 201 12.09 -26.96 13.35
C ASP A 201 11.00 -26.25 14.17
N PRO A 202 9.75 -26.20 13.68
CA PRO A 202 8.69 -25.59 14.46
C PRO A 202 8.75 -26.17 15.87
N LEU A 203 8.91 -25.29 16.87
CA LEU A 203 8.78 -25.70 18.26
C LEU A 203 7.54 -26.59 18.30
N PRO A 204 7.61 -27.81 18.90
CA PRO A 204 6.49 -28.71 18.97
C PRO A 204 5.30 -27.84 19.37
N THR A 205 4.34 -27.70 18.46
CA THR A 205 3.19 -26.82 18.63
C THR A 205 2.67 -27.08 20.01
N SER A 206 2.89 -26.12 20.91
CA SER A 206 2.45 -26.19 22.29
C SER A 206 0.98 -26.60 22.21
N ASN A 207 0.69 -27.78 22.65
CA ASN A 207 -0.58 -28.44 22.82
C ASN A 207 -1.72 -27.85 21.96
N PRO A 208 -2.28 -28.57 20.98
CA PRO A 208 -3.41 -28.09 20.17
C PRO A 208 -4.65 -27.70 21.00
N GLU A 209 -4.59 -27.85 22.32
CA GLU A 209 -5.64 -27.51 23.30
C GLU A 209 -5.53 -26.08 23.86
N THR A 210 -4.55 -25.25 23.45
CA THR A 210 -4.59 -23.83 23.87
C THR A 210 -5.78 -23.16 23.19
N ASN A 211 -6.78 -22.86 24.00
CA ASN A 211 -7.99 -22.17 23.56
C ASN A 211 -7.60 -20.83 22.90
N PRO A 212 -8.24 -20.46 21.76
CA PRO A 212 -8.01 -19.17 21.15
C PRO A 212 -8.22 -18.07 22.18
N LEU A 213 -7.42 -16.99 22.10
CA LEU A 213 -7.60 -15.84 22.98
C LEU A 213 -9.05 -15.39 22.93
N SER A 214 -9.69 -15.36 24.07
CA SER A 214 -11.05 -14.82 24.18
C SER A 214 -11.05 -13.31 23.90
N LYS A 215 -12.22 -12.74 23.60
CA LYS A 215 -12.36 -11.28 23.51
C LYS A 215 -11.83 -10.56 24.75
N SER A 216 -11.96 -11.19 25.94
CA SER A 216 -11.45 -10.64 27.21
C SER A 216 -9.93 -10.63 27.26
N ASP A 217 -9.28 -11.63 26.66
CA ASP A 217 -7.82 -11.72 26.65
C ASP A 217 -7.22 -10.72 25.67
N TRP A 218 -7.82 -10.56 24.50
CA TRP A 218 -7.45 -9.48 23.57
C TRP A 218 -7.58 -8.10 24.23
N ARG A 219 -8.70 -7.81 24.91
CA ARG A 219 -8.89 -6.53 25.62
C ARG A 219 -7.83 -6.25 26.70
N LYS A 220 -7.21 -7.28 27.29
CA LYS A 220 -6.09 -7.13 28.24
C LYS A 220 -4.75 -6.95 27.55
N LEU A 221 -4.59 -7.56 26.38
CA LEU A 221 -3.34 -7.54 25.62
C LEU A 221 -3.13 -6.21 24.88
N LEU A 222 -4.19 -5.70 24.23
CA LEU A 222 -4.15 -4.51 23.39
C LEU A 222 -3.53 -3.28 24.04
N PRO A 223 -3.93 -2.85 25.28
CA PRO A 223 -3.33 -1.67 25.89
C PRO A 223 -1.83 -1.80 26.12
N LYS A 224 -1.33 -3.01 26.39
CA LYS A 224 0.10 -3.26 26.58
C LYS A 224 0.85 -3.14 25.26
N GLN A 225 0.29 -3.65 24.17
CA GLN A 225 0.87 -3.54 22.83
C GLN A 225 0.96 -2.08 22.38
N HIS A 226 -0.13 -1.31 22.51
CA HIS A 226 -0.14 0.11 22.18
C HIS A 226 0.86 0.91 23.00
N GLN A 227 0.94 0.63 24.33
CA GLN A 227 1.93 1.26 25.19
C GLN A 227 3.36 0.92 24.77
N SER A 228 3.62 -0.32 24.38
CA SER A 228 4.96 -0.74 23.91
C SER A 228 5.34 -0.06 22.60
N VAL A 229 4.42 0.02 21.64
CA VAL A 229 4.64 0.75 20.37
C VAL A 229 4.83 2.25 20.61
N TYR A 230 4.05 2.85 21.49
CA TYR A 230 4.23 4.24 21.90
C TYR A 230 5.63 4.50 22.46
N GLN A 231 6.11 3.64 23.37
CA GLN A 231 7.46 3.76 23.92
C GLN A 231 8.55 3.52 22.84
N ALA A 232 8.34 2.58 21.93
CA ALA A 232 9.25 2.34 20.83
C ALA A 232 9.34 3.55 19.91
N LEU A 233 8.20 4.17 19.55
CA LEU A 233 8.16 5.37 18.71
C LEU A 233 8.90 6.55 19.34
N LEU A 234 8.77 6.74 20.67
CA LEU A 234 9.48 7.79 21.39
C LEU A 234 11.00 7.56 21.48
N ASN A 235 11.45 6.30 21.47
CA ASN A 235 12.84 5.90 21.68
C ASN A 235 13.54 5.43 20.39
N GLU A 236 12.94 5.64 19.22
CA GLU A 236 13.42 5.10 17.94
C GLU A 236 14.74 5.73 17.46
N GLN A 237 15.11 6.89 17.98
CA GLN A 237 16.33 7.59 17.56
C GLN A 237 17.59 6.85 18.05
N ARG A 238 18.20 6.08 17.17
CA ARG A 238 19.51 5.46 17.41
C ARG A 238 20.56 6.13 16.55
N PRO A 239 21.51 6.84 17.13
CA PRO A 239 22.54 7.57 16.37
C PRO A 239 23.23 6.64 15.34
N GLY A 240 23.24 7.08 14.08
CA GLY A 240 23.92 6.38 13.00
C GLY A 240 23.11 5.25 12.33
N GLU A 241 21.88 5.00 12.73
CA GLU A 241 20.98 4.04 12.07
C GLU A 241 20.02 4.75 11.09
N PRO A 242 19.62 4.09 9.98
CA PRO A 242 18.57 4.60 9.09
C PRO A 242 17.23 4.75 9.82
N ARG A 243 16.47 5.78 9.45
CA ARG A 243 15.16 6.05 10.04
C ARG A 243 14.04 5.96 9.02
N PHE A 244 13.01 5.17 9.36
CA PHE A 244 11.80 4.92 8.57
C PHE A 244 10.59 5.59 9.23
N PHE A 245 9.52 5.85 8.47
CA PHE A 245 8.34 6.59 8.96
C PHE A 245 7.53 5.87 10.02
N ARG A 246 7.51 4.53 10.03
CA ARG A 246 6.69 3.72 10.95
C ARG A 246 5.19 4.05 10.88
N GLU A 247 4.68 4.29 9.70
CA GLU A 247 3.30 4.71 9.45
C GLU A 247 2.29 3.78 10.11
N ILE A 248 2.55 2.49 10.09
CA ILE A 248 1.71 1.46 10.72
C ILE A 248 1.57 1.69 12.22
N TRP A 249 2.66 2.04 12.88
CA TRP A 249 2.64 2.32 14.32
C TRP A 249 1.86 3.59 14.61
N GLN A 250 2.09 4.63 13.81
CA GLN A 250 1.41 5.90 13.94
C GLN A 250 -0.10 5.77 13.70
N LEU A 251 -0.51 5.06 12.66
CA LEU A 251 -1.93 4.77 12.38
C LEU A 251 -2.59 4.04 13.54
N GLY A 252 -1.96 2.99 14.07
CA GLY A 252 -2.48 2.24 15.21
C GLY A 252 -2.57 3.06 16.50
N LEU A 253 -1.64 4.00 16.74
CA LEU A 253 -1.71 4.92 17.88
C LEU A 253 -2.82 5.96 17.70
N LEU A 254 -3.08 6.45 16.50
CA LEU A 254 -4.24 7.31 16.22
C LEU A 254 -5.55 6.56 16.44
N ASP A 255 -5.64 5.27 16.07
CA ASP A 255 -6.81 4.45 16.35
C ASP A 255 -7.03 4.27 17.85
N GLU A 256 -5.95 4.05 18.61
CA GLU A 256 -6.04 3.90 20.04
C GLU A 256 -6.38 5.22 20.75
N TYR A 257 -5.90 6.36 20.23
CA TYR A 257 -6.37 7.67 20.67
C TYR A 257 -7.89 7.79 20.49
N LEU A 258 -8.42 7.47 19.33
CA LEU A 258 -9.86 7.53 19.05
C LEU A 258 -10.68 6.58 19.92
N ARG A 259 -10.11 5.46 20.37
CA ARG A 259 -10.77 4.50 21.28
C ARG A 259 -10.76 4.94 22.74
N THR A 260 -9.68 5.58 23.17
CA THR A 260 -9.40 5.80 24.61
C THR A 260 -9.41 7.26 25.03
N GLY A 261 -9.28 8.20 24.08
CA GLY A 261 -9.05 9.62 24.36
C GLY A 261 -7.67 9.93 24.96
N ASN A 262 -6.69 9.01 24.86
CA ASN A 262 -5.37 9.23 25.42
C ASN A 262 -4.53 10.19 24.54
N GLU A 263 -4.53 11.45 24.93
CA GLU A 263 -3.81 12.56 24.25
C GLU A 263 -2.31 12.29 24.00
N ALA A 264 -1.68 11.44 24.81
CA ALA A 264 -0.26 11.13 24.65
C ALA A 264 0.01 10.44 23.32
N TYR A 265 -0.91 9.60 22.82
CA TYR A 265 -0.77 8.93 21.55
C TYR A 265 -0.89 9.89 20.36
N LEU A 266 -1.89 10.78 20.39
CA LEU A 266 -2.04 11.82 19.39
C LEU A 266 -0.80 12.71 19.34
N LYS A 267 -0.36 13.23 20.48
CA LYS A 267 0.78 14.13 20.58
C LYS A 267 2.09 13.48 20.08
N ALA A 268 2.29 12.19 20.35
CA ALA A 268 3.46 11.47 19.84
C ALA A 268 3.46 11.42 18.31
N VAL A 269 2.32 11.13 17.69
CA VAL A 269 2.19 11.09 16.23
C VAL A 269 2.33 12.49 15.63
N GLU A 270 1.72 13.51 16.21
CA GLU A 270 1.86 14.91 15.76
C GLU A 270 3.32 15.38 15.80
N ASN A 271 4.07 15.04 16.86
CA ASN A 271 5.49 15.38 16.96
C ASN A 271 6.29 14.70 15.83
N GLN A 272 6.06 13.40 15.58
CA GLN A 272 6.73 12.69 14.49
C GLN A 272 6.38 13.27 13.12
N LEU A 273 5.11 13.54 12.85
CA LEU A 273 4.69 14.14 11.59
C LEU A 273 5.28 15.54 11.40
N SER A 274 5.38 16.34 12.47
CA SER A 274 6.01 17.67 12.42
C SER A 274 7.50 17.56 12.09
N GLU A 275 8.24 16.64 12.73
CA GLU A 275 9.64 16.37 12.41
C GLU A 275 9.83 15.95 10.95
N ILE A 276 8.98 15.05 10.45
CA ILE A 276 9.01 14.57 9.06
C ILE A 276 8.75 15.72 8.07
N LEU A 277 7.67 16.47 8.26
CA LEU A 277 7.30 17.56 7.34
C LEU A 277 8.30 18.72 7.35
N LEU A 278 8.97 18.98 8.47
CA LEU A 278 10.01 20.01 8.61
C LEU A 278 11.40 19.51 8.21
N SER A 279 11.53 18.33 7.66
CA SER A 279 12.80 17.73 7.26
C SER A 279 12.87 17.49 5.74
N PRO A 280 14.06 17.32 5.16
CA PRO A 280 14.18 17.06 3.73
C PRO A 280 13.71 15.68 3.29
N VAL A 281 13.28 14.78 4.19
CA VAL A 281 12.64 13.53 3.81
C VAL A 281 11.27 13.76 3.17
N PHE A 282 10.62 14.87 3.50
CA PHE A 282 9.49 15.43 2.76
C PHE A 282 10.01 16.44 1.75
N ASP A 283 9.92 16.14 0.47
CA ASP A 283 10.26 17.07 -0.60
C ASP A 283 9.15 18.10 -0.77
N ALA A 284 9.18 19.16 0.02
CA ALA A 284 8.16 20.20 0.03
C ALA A 284 8.00 20.96 -1.29
N ILE A 285 8.97 20.86 -2.22
CA ILE A 285 8.94 21.55 -3.51
C ILE A 285 8.10 20.80 -4.52
N ASP A 286 8.32 19.50 -4.68
CA ASP A 286 7.53 18.64 -5.57
C ASP A 286 6.35 17.98 -4.86
N GLY A 287 6.41 17.82 -3.52
CA GLY A 287 5.30 17.35 -2.71
C GLY A 287 5.23 15.84 -2.52
N SER A 288 6.32 15.20 -2.10
CA SER A 288 6.32 13.75 -1.92
C SER A 288 7.38 13.33 -0.90
N PHE A 289 7.33 12.08 -0.45
CA PHE A 289 8.22 11.55 0.56
C PHE A 289 9.30 10.67 -0.06
N HIS A 290 10.55 10.88 0.34
CA HIS A 290 11.59 9.91 0.14
C HIS A 290 11.35 8.70 1.03
N ARG A 291 11.88 7.53 0.67
CA ARG A 291 11.54 6.28 1.37
C ARG A 291 11.98 6.25 2.82
N TYR A 292 13.18 6.74 3.15
CA TYR A 292 13.76 6.81 4.50
C TYR A 292 14.94 7.78 4.53
N THR A 293 15.52 8.03 5.72
CA THR A 293 16.80 8.71 5.85
C THR A 293 17.90 7.74 6.27
N VAL A 294 19.14 8.00 5.81
CA VAL A 294 20.31 7.21 6.17
C VAL A 294 20.83 7.54 7.58
N ASP A 295 20.30 8.59 8.20
CA ASP A 295 20.57 9.01 9.57
C ASP A 295 19.30 9.00 10.42
N SER A 296 19.46 9.05 11.74
CA SER A 296 18.36 9.00 12.71
C SER A 296 17.65 10.37 12.92
N GLU A 297 18.13 11.45 12.31
CA GLU A 297 17.69 12.82 12.57
C GLU A 297 16.88 13.44 11.42
N TRP A 298 16.46 12.63 10.45
CA TRP A 298 15.75 13.06 9.25
C TRP A 298 16.52 14.07 8.36
N LYS A 299 17.87 14.04 8.38
CA LYS A 299 18.69 15.04 7.66
C LYS A 299 19.03 14.64 6.24
N THR A 300 19.33 13.36 6.01
CA THR A 300 19.84 12.88 4.73
C THR A 300 18.92 11.82 4.16
N PRO A 301 18.01 12.17 3.23
CA PRO A 301 17.17 11.20 2.57
C PRO A 301 17.96 10.20 1.72
N HIS A 302 17.50 8.96 1.66
CA HIS A 302 17.76 8.09 0.52
C HIS A 302 16.73 8.44 -0.55
N PHE A 303 17.18 9.01 -1.66
CA PHE A 303 16.36 9.84 -2.55
C PHE A 303 15.33 9.08 -3.41
N GLU A 304 15.20 7.76 -3.30
CA GLU A 304 14.15 7.02 -3.96
C GLU A 304 12.75 7.37 -3.40
N LYS A 305 11.73 7.31 -4.26
CA LYS A 305 10.33 7.57 -3.90
C LYS A 305 9.48 6.42 -4.40
N MET A 306 8.88 5.66 -3.47
CA MET A 306 8.10 4.47 -3.77
C MET A 306 6.60 4.81 -3.71
N LEU A 307 5.79 4.24 -4.59
CA LEU A 307 4.34 4.44 -4.60
C LEU A 307 3.69 4.04 -3.27
N TYR A 308 4.11 2.90 -2.67
CA TYR A 308 3.55 2.46 -1.39
C TYR A 308 3.86 3.43 -0.24
N THR A 309 5.03 4.07 -0.25
CA THR A 309 5.39 5.09 0.75
C THR A 309 4.46 6.30 0.63
N GLN A 310 4.21 6.77 -0.60
CA GLN A 310 3.27 7.87 -0.81
C GLN A 310 1.86 7.49 -0.34
N ALA A 311 1.37 6.31 -0.71
CA ALA A 311 0.06 5.82 -0.31
C ALA A 311 -0.10 5.76 1.22
N ASN A 312 0.88 5.19 1.92
CA ASN A 312 0.86 5.09 3.38
C ASN A 312 0.88 6.48 4.05
N MET A 313 1.72 7.40 3.54
CA MET A 313 1.80 8.75 4.08
C MET A 313 0.51 9.55 3.80
N ILE A 314 -0.11 9.40 2.63
CA ILE A 314 -1.42 10.00 2.33
C ILE A 314 -2.46 9.50 3.34
N THR A 315 -2.56 8.18 3.58
CA THR A 315 -3.48 7.60 4.57
C THR A 315 -3.22 8.15 5.97
N LEU A 316 -1.96 8.24 6.40
CA LEU A 316 -1.58 8.77 7.71
C LEU A 316 -1.93 10.26 7.86
N LEU A 317 -1.62 11.06 6.85
CA LEU A 317 -1.92 12.50 6.83
C LEU A 317 -3.43 12.76 6.77
N ALA A 318 -4.17 11.97 5.98
CA ALA A 318 -5.64 12.03 5.93
C ALA A 318 -6.24 11.78 7.32
N LYS A 319 -5.77 10.74 8.00
CA LYS A 319 -6.24 10.40 9.35
C LYS A 319 -5.87 11.48 10.37
N ALA A 320 -4.63 11.97 10.34
CA ALA A 320 -4.19 13.05 11.22
C ALA A 320 -4.99 14.35 10.98
N TYR A 321 -5.25 14.71 9.71
CA TYR A 321 -6.10 15.84 9.36
C TYR A 321 -7.55 15.64 9.84
N GLY A 322 -8.13 14.47 9.60
CA GLY A 322 -9.50 14.14 10.03
C GLY A 322 -9.69 14.21 11.54
N ILE A 323 -8.63 13.95 12.33
CA ILE A 323 -8.66 14.03 13.81
C ILE A 323 -8.44 15.47 14.28
N THR A 324 -7.48 16.20 13.70
CA THR A 324 -6.97 17.46 14.27
C THR A 324 -7.43 18.72 13.55
N GLY A 325 -7.92 18.60 12.31
CA GLY A 325 -8.25 19.75 11.44
C GLY A 325 -7.03 20.57 10.96
N LYS A 326 -5.79 20.19 11.33
CA LYS A 326 -4.58 20.98 11.04
C LYS A 326 -4.28 21.03 9.54
N GLN A 327 -4.32 22.21 8.95
CA GLN A 327 -4.23 22.42 7.51
C GLN A 327 -2.92 21.92 6.88
N HIS A 328 -1.79 21.99 7.57
CA HIS A 328 -0.53 21.50 7.03
C HIS A 328 -0.55 19.98 6.71
N TYR A 329 -1.32 19.15 7.42
CA TYR A 329 -1.51 17.74 7.06
C TYR A 329 -2.28 17.60 5.75
N ARG A 330 -3.33 18.39 5.57
CA ARG A 330 -4.09 18.45 4.33
C ARG A 330 -3.23 18.91 3.16
N ILE A 331 -2.47 20.00 3.35
CA ILE A 331 -1.59 20.57 2.31
C ILE A 331 -0.56 19.53 1.86
N ALA A 332 0.13 18.88 2.81
CA ALA A 332 1.13 17.85 2.49
C ALA A 332 0.49 16.63 1.79
N MET A 333 -0.69 16.19 2.24
CA MET A 333 -1.46 15.10 1.62
C MET A 333 -1.83 15.44 0.16
N GLU A 334 -2.45 16.59 -0.06
CA GLU A 334 -2.86 17.05 -1.39
C GLU A 334 -1.66 17.17 -2.33
N GLN A 335 -0.57 17.76 -1.87
CA GLN A 335 0.65 17.93 -2.66
C GLN A 335 1.29 16.57 -3.01
N THR A 336 1.20 15.59 -2.10
CA THR A 336 1.68 14.23 -2.37
C THR A 336 0.81 13.53 -3.43
N ILE A 337 -0.51 13.68 -3.37
CA ILE A 337 -1.43 13.17 -4.40
C ILE A 337 -1.10 13.82 -5.75
N ASP A 338 -0.98 15.15 -5.80
CA ASP A 338 -0.64 15.88 -7.04
C ASP A 338 0.67 15.39 -7.65
N TRP A 339 1.67 15.08 -6.80
CA TRP A 339 2.94 14.52 -7.25
C TRP A 339 2.76 13.12 -7.85
N VAL A 340 2.00 12.23 -7.20
CA VAL A 340 1.74 10.87 -7.72
C VAL A 340 1.02 10.93 -9.06
N GLU A 341 -0.01 11.78 -9.18
CA GLU A 341 -0.76 11.99 -10.43
C GLU A 341 0.14 12.50 -11.57
N LEU A 342 1.06 13.40 -11.25
CA LEU A 342 1.94 14.03 -12.26
C LEU A 342 3.12 13.15 -12.68
N TRP A 343 3.66 12.35 -11.75
CA TRP A 343 4.92 11.64 -11.97
C TRP A 343 4.75 10.16 -12.27
N LEU A 344 3.81 9.49 -11.61
CA LEU A 344 3.71 8.04 -11.64
C LEU A 344 2.60 7.53 -12.55
N LYS A 345 1.62 8.34 -12.91
CA LYS A 345 0.48 7.93 -13.72
C LYS A 345 0.90 7.43 -15.11
N ASN A 346 0.38 6.28 -15.51
CA ASN A 346 0.51 5.70 -16.84
C ASN A 346 -0.80 5.05 -17.29
N ASP A 347 -0.84 4.46 -18.49
CA ASP A 347 -2.07 3.92 -19.08
C ASP A 347 -2.68 2.73 -18.32
N SER A 348 -1.89 2.01 -17.52
CA SER A 348 -2.33 0.81 -16.79
C SER A 348 -2.54 1.05 -15.30
N GLY A 349 -2.14 2.22 -14.77
CA GLY A 349 -2.17 2.57 -13.35
C GLY A 349 -1.08 3.57 -12.99
N TYR A 350 -0.33 3.29 -11.92
CA TYR A 350 0.78 4.13 -11.46
C TYR A 350 2.05 3.32 -11.33
N SER A 351 3.14 3.89 -11.86
CA SER A 351 4.50 3.36 -11.80
C SER A 351 4.94 3.10 -10.36
N SER A 352 5.76 2.07 -10.15
CA SER A 352 6.12 1.63 -8.80
C SER A 352 7.03 2.61 -8.05
N ALA A 353 7.98 3.27 -8.74
CA ALA A 353 8.99 4.07 -8.06
C ALA A 353 9.69 5.09 -8.96
N VAL A 354 10.32 6.08 -8.30
CA VAL A 354 11.28 7.02 -8.88
C VAL A 354 12.66 6.72 -8.30
N SER A 355 13.66 6.64 -9.18
CA SER A 355 15.06 6.36 -8.81
C SER A 355 15.64 7.45 -7.91
N ALA A 356 16.53 7.07 -7.00
CA ALA A 356 17.37 8.02 -6.27
C ALA A 356 18.37 8.74 -7.17
N ILE A 357 18.68 8.17 -8.34
CA ILE A 357 19.79 8.61 -9.21
C ILE A 357 19.25 9.49 -10.35
N SER A 358 19.88 10.63 -10.55
CA SER A 358 19.73 11.48 -11.72
C SER A 358 21.11 11.83 -12.27
N GLU A 359 21.29 11.68 -13.60
CA GLU A 359 22.58 11.92 -14.29
C GLU A 359 23.77 11.18 -13.63
N GLY A 360 23.54 9.94 -13.18
CA GLY A 360 24.57 9.10 -12.56
C GLY A 360 24.92 9.45 -11.10
N GLN A 361 24.18 10.37 -10.46
CA GLN A 361 24.45 10.81 -9.08
C GLN A 361 23.18 10.69 -8.23
N GLU A 362 23.34 10.15 -7.01
CA GLU A 362 22.25 10.07 -6.04
C GLU A 362 21.85 11.47 -5.57
N GLY A 363 20.55 11.75 -5.55
CA GLY A 363 19.97 12.99 -5.06
C GLY A 363 20.19 14.24 -5.93
N LYS A 364 20.90 14.16 -7.05
CA LYS A 364 21.25 15.32 -7.89
C LYS A 364 20.05 16.19 -8.30
N TYR A 365 18.93 15.55 -8.58
CA TYR A 365 17.69 16.26 -8.90
C TYR A 365 17.20 17.11 -7.73
N TYR A 366 17.33 16.62 -6.51
CA TYR A 366 16.78 17.23 -5.29
C TYR A 366 17.72 18.28 -4.66
N HIS A 367 19.00 18.23 -4.96
CA HIS A 367 20.00 19.17 -4.43
C HIS A 367 19.92 20.55 -5.09
N PHE A 368 20.28 21.57 -4.36
CA PHE A 368 20.51 22.93 -4.85
C PHE A 368 22.00 23.26 -4.72
N SER A 369 22.62 23.79 -5.77
CA SER A 369 24.01 24.20 -5.71
C SER A 369 24.15 25.54 -4.97
N GLU A 370 25.35 25.80 -4.38
CA GLU A 370 25.69 27.00 -3.61
C GLU A 370 25.42 28.30 -4.38
N THR A 371 25.86 28.36 -5.63
CA THR A 371 25.82 29.57 -6.43
C THR A 371 24.44 30.24 -6.57
N PRO A 372 23.34 29.52 -6.88
CA PRO A 372 22.01 30.14 -6.96
C PRO A 372 21.48 30.61 -5.61
N LEU A 373 21.83 29.90 -4.51
CA LEU A 373 21.37 30.23 -3.17
C LEU A 373 22.13 31.43 -2.60
N ASP A 374 23.46 31.41 -2.70
CA ASP A 374 24.32 32.46 -2.12
C ASP A 374 24.31 33.79 -2.92
N SER A 375 24.09 33.69 -4.24
CA SER A 375 23.92 34.86 -5.10
C SER A 375 22.56 35.54 -4.93
N GLY A 376 21.64 34.98 -4.14
CA GLY A 376 20.27 35.48 -4.00
C GLY A 376 19.42 35.33 -5.28
N THR A 377 19.88 34.55 -6.25
CA THR A 377 19.14 34.29 -7.51
C THR A 377 17.91 33.45 -7.28
N VAL A 378 17.87 32.67 -6.18
CA VAL A 378 16.73 31.88 -5.75
C VAL A 378 16.31 32.30 -4.35
N ASN A 379 15.10 32.80 -4.20
CA ASN A 379 14.52 33.16 -2.92
C ASN A 379 14.11 31.90 -2.14
N VAL A 380 14.53 31.82 -0.89
CA VAL A 380 14.23 30.67 0.01
C VAL A 380 13.42 31.09 1.25
N ALA A 381 12.78 32.24 1.26
CA ALA A 381 11.96 32.68 2.38
C ALA A 381 10.86 31.63 2.70
N GLY A 382 10.71 31.25 3.98
CA GLY A 382 9.81 30.19 4.43
C GLY A 382 10.37 28.77 4.28
N PHE A 383 11.62 28.66 3.81
CA PHE A 383 12.36 27.40 3.72
C PHE A 383 13.71 27.57 4.42
N LYS A 384 14.21 26.50 5.00
CA LYS A 384 15.54 26.43 5.58
C LYS A 384 16.45 25.55 4.75
N VAL A 385 17.70 25.94 4.66
CA VAL A 385 18.76 25.14 4.05
C VAL A 385 19.23 24.12 5.07
N VAL A 386 19.06 22.85 4.72
CA VAL A 386 19.41 21.72 5.58
C VAL A 386 20.45 20.89 4.85
N ASN A 387 21.43 20.46 5.57
CA ASN A 387 22.48 19.58 5.10
C ASN A 387 23.35 20.11 3.94
N ARG A 388 24.65 20.03 4.15
CA ARG A 388 25.68 20.40 3.21
C ARG A 388 26.36 19.11 2.73
N PHE A 389 26.20 18.78 1.46
CA PHE A 389 26.88 17.65 0.86
C PHE A 389 28.07 18.15 0.05
N THR A 390 29.23 17.62 0.33
CA THR A 390 30.37 17.71 -0.58
C THR A 390 30.37 16.46 -1.46
N HIS A 391 29.93 16.59 -2.69
CA HIS A 391 30.19 15.55 -3.68
C HIS A 391 31.56 15.79 -4.27
N ASP A 392 32.42 14.79 -4.15
CA ASP A 392 33.71 14.75 -4.83
C ASP A 392 33.47 14.38 -6.30
N ILE A 393 33.09 15.38 -7.09
CA ILE A 393 32.97 15.21 -8.54
C ILE A 393 34.28 15.70 -9.15
N GLN A 394 35.17 14.79 -9.47
CA GLN A 394 36.34 15.04 -10.32
C GLN A 394 37.04 16.38 -10.04
N ASN A 395 37.45 16.60 -8.77
CA ASN A 395 38.23 17.81 -8.32
C ASN A 395 37.50 19.13 -8.17
N GLU A 396 36.18 19.20 -8.26
CA GLU A 396 35.44 20.41 -7.87
C GLU A 396 34.65 20.14 -6.58
N ASN A 397 35.02 20.82 -5.49
CA ASN A 397 34.28 20.87 -4.22
C ASN A 397 32.99 21.69 -4.42
N VAL A 398 32.03 21.18 -5.17
CA VAL A 398 30.72 21.83 -5.30
C VAL A 398 29.90 21.51 -4.05
N GLN A 399 29.54 22.51 -3.29
CA GLN A 399 28.63 22.35 -2.15
C GLN A 399 27.21 22.33 -2.67
N ASN A 400 26.49 21.31 -2.23
CA ASN A 400 25.07 21.11 -2.52
C ASN A 400 24.26 21.12 -1.23
N TYR A 401 23.06 21.63 -1.30
CA TYR A 401 22.15 21.78 -0.17
C TYR A 401 20.81 21.12 -0.43
N LEU A 402 20.20 20.63 0.65
CA LEU A 402 18.79 20.26 0.69
C LEU A 402 17.98 21.38 1.31
N ILE A 403 16.74 21.49 0.91
CA ILE A 403 15.79 22.49 1.39
C ILE A 403 14.62 21.79 2.06
N SER A 404 14.19 22.28 3.21
CA SER A 404 12.98 21.83 3.91
C SER A 404 12.15 23.04 4.35
N LEU A 405 10.92 22.80 4.79
CA LEU A 405 10.08 23.85 5.36
C LEU A 405 10.69 24.42 6.65
N ASP A 406 10.54 25.72 6.84
CA ASP A 406 10.95 26.40 8.07
C ASP A 406 9.85 26.35 9.13
N SER A 407 8.58 26.43 8.73
CA SER A 407 7.39 26.37 9.58
C SER A 407 6.24 25.63 8.89
N LEU A 408 5.26 25.20 9.68
CA LEU A 408 3.99 24.58 9.25
C LEU A 408 2.78 25.53 9.47
N ASP A 409 3.01 26.80 9.79
CA ASP A 409 1.97 27.75 10.20
C ASP A 409 1.17 28.34 9.02
N SER A 410 1.65 28.17 7.78
CA SER A 410 1.02 28.72 6.57
C SER A 410 1.09 27.75 5.40
N ASP A 411 0.27 28.01 4.37
CA ASP A 411 0.39 27.27 3.12
C ASP A 411 1.65 27.72 2.36
N TRP A 412 2.69 26.91 2.43
CA TRP A 412 3.97 27.18 1.78
C TRP A 412 3.90 27.23 0.25
N ARG A 413 2.83 26.67 -0.35
CA ARG A 413 2.60 26.68 -1.81
C ARG A 413 2.25 28.06 -2.33
N GLU A 414 1.76 28.95 -1.45
CA GLU A 414 1.45 30.35 -1.76
C GLU A 414 2.68 31.28 -1.72
N LEU A 415 3.80 30.81 -1.19
CA LEU A 415 5.03 31.60 -1.11
C LEU A 415 5.65 31.84 -2.49
N THR A 416 6.12 33.07 -2.74
CA THR A 416 6.87 33.40 -3.96
C THR A 416 8.12 32.52 -4.10
N SER A 417 8.82 32.27 -3.00
CA SER A 417 9.97 31.37 -2.92
C SER A 417 9.67 29.95 -3.38
N TYR A 418 8.49 29.41 -3.03
CA TYR A 418 8.04 28.09 -3.51
C TYR A 418 7.99 28.05 -5.03
N GLN A 419 7.41 29.07 -5.66
CA GLN A 419 7.29 29.13 -7.12
C GLN A 419 8.66 29.26 -7.80
N GLU A 420 9.57 30.00 -7.20
CA GLU A 420 10.96 30.15 -7.69
C GLU A 420 11.75 28.86 -7.56
N LEU A 421 11.68 28.18 -6.40
CA LEU A 421 12.31 26.88 -6.16
C LEU A 421 11.77 25.82 -7.12
N LYS A 422 10.46 25.78 -7.33
CA LYS A 422 9.81 24.86 -8.28
C LYS A 422 10.25 25.14 -9.73
N LYS A 423 10.37 26.40 -10.12
CA LYS A 423 10.87 26.80 -11.44
C LYS A 423 12.31 26.37 -11.64
N TYR A 424 13.17 26.53 -10.63
CA TYR A 424 14.55 26.06 -10.66
C TYR A 424 14.62 24.53 -10.78
N ARG A 425 13.85 23.80 -9.97
CA ARG A 425 13.76 22.34 -9.97
C ARG A 425 13.36 21.79 -11.35
N LYS A 426 12.42 22.42 -12.05
CA LYS A 426 11.95 22.03 -13.39
C LYS A 426 13.04 22.07 -14.48
N GLN A 427 14.15 22.76 -14.27
CA GLN A 427 15.26 22.82 -15.24
C GLN A 427 16.20 21.61 -15.11
N LYS A 428 16.10 20.82 -14.04
CA LYS A 428 16.97 19.70 -13.77
C LYS A 428 16.48 18.44 -14.50
N VAL A 429 17.40 17.53 -14.79
CA VAL A 429 17.08 16.23 -15.37
C VAL A 429 16.39 15.37 -14.33
N LYS A 430 15.19 14.91 -14.64
CA LYS A 430 14.41 14.06 -13.74
C LYS A 430 15.08 12.70 -13.57
N PRO A 431 14.98 12.10 -12.36
CA PRO A 431 15.33 10.71 -12.14
C PRO A 431 14.48 9.75 -13.00
N GLU A 432 14.98 8.55 -13.22
CA GLU A 432 14.26 7.53 -13.98
C GLU A 432 13.09 6.94 -13.18
N LEU A 433 12.05 6.52 -13.93
CA LEU A 433 10.90 5.83 -13.38
C LEU A 433 11.08 4.31 -13.51
N ASP A 434 10.67 3.57 -12.51
CA ASP A 434 10.31 2.18 -12.68
C ASP A 434 8.83 2.09 -13.08
N GLU A 435 8.57 1.84 -14.34
CA GLU A 435 7.24 1.91 -14.97
C GLU A 435 6.36 0.69 -14.67
N LYS A 436 6.83 -0.28 -13.87
CA LYS A 436 6.00 -1.41 -13.45
C LYS A 436 4.78 -0.91 -12.67
N VAL A 437 3.62 -1.42 -13.00
CA VAL A 437 2.40 -1.29 -12.21
C VAL A 437 2.27 -2.52 -11.35
N ILE A 438 2.41 -2.36 -10.03
CA ILE A 438 2.29 -3.44 -9.05
C ILE A 438 0.88 -3.40 -8.48
N VAL A 439 0.12 -4.49 -8.59
CA VAL A 439 -1.31 -4.52 -8.24
C VAL A 439 -1.53 -4.18 -6.77
N SER A 440 -0.78 -4.76 -5.84
CA SER A 440 -0.91 -4.46 -4.41
C SER A 440 -0.60 -3.00 -4.07
N TRP A 441 0.45 -2.40 -4.66
CA TRP A 441 0.82 -1.00 -4.39
C TRP A 441 -0.19 0.00 -4.96
N ASN A 442 -0.69 -0.27 -6.17
CA ASN A 442 -1.74 0.51 -6.78
C ASN A 442 -3.06 0.41 -6.00
N SER A 443 -3.37 -0.77 -5.48
CA SER A 443 -4.53 -0.97 -4.59
C SER A 443 -4.40 -0.17 -3.29
N ARG A 444 -3.20 -0.08 -2.70
CA ARG A 444 -2.93 0.80 -1.55
C ARG A 444 -3.15 2.27 -1.90
N TYR A 445 -2.68 2.71 -3.07
CA TYR A 445 -2.89 4.09 -3.51
C TYR A 445 -4.37 4.39 -3.75
N ALA A 446 -5.13 3.45 -4.33
CA ALA A 446 -6.58 3.60 -4.46
C ALA A 446 -7.26 3.75 -3.09
N ILE A 447 -6.85 2.99 -2.07
CA ILE A 447 -7.33 3.13 -0.70
C ILE A 447 -6.96 4.50 -0.13
N ALA A 448 -5.73 4.96 -0.33
CA ALA A 448 -5.27 6.27 0.14
C ALA A 448 -6.05 7.43 -0.49
N LEU A 449 -6.42 7.32 -1.77
CA LEU A 449 -7.32 8.28 -2.44
C LEU A 449 -8.71 8.29 -1.81
N LEU A 450 -9.25 7.12 -1.43
CA LEU A 450 -10.52 7.04 -0.70
C LEU A 450 -10.41 7.68 0.69
N ASP A 451 -9.30 7.46 1.41
CA ASP A 451 -9.04 8.10 2.70
C ASP A 451 -8.96 9.64 2.56
N ALA A 452 -8.30 10.13 1.51
CA ALA A 452 -8.23 11.57 1.20
C ALA A 452 -9.62 12.13 0.83
N PHE A 453 -10.41 11.41 0.04
CA PHE A 453 -11.79 11.78 -0.25
C PHE A 453 -12.62 11.88 1.02
N GLU A 454 -12.46 10.92 1.93
CA GLU A 454 -13.20 10.88 3.19
C GLU A 454 -13.01 12.12 4.07
N VAL A 455 -11.84 12.73 4.03
CA VAL A 455 -11.52 13.89 4.90
C VAL A 455 -11.64 15.24 4.19
N THR A 456 -11.70 15.26 2.84
CA THR A 456 -11.73 16.51 2.07
C THR A 456 -13.02 16.72 1.28
N ASP A 457 -13.81 15.67 1.05
CA ASP A 457 -15.00 15.66 0.19
C ASP A 457 -14.70 16.03 -1.29
N LYS A 458 -13.41 15.98 -1.71
CA LYS A 458 -13.00 16.27 -3.08
C LYS A 458 -13.34 15.09 -3.99
N ALA A 459 -14.37 15.27 -4.85
CA ALA A 459 -14.85 14.22 -5.77
C ALA A 459 -13.76 13.64 -6.67
N GLU A 460 -12.77 14.46 -7.04
CA GLU A 460 -11.63 14.06 -7.85
C GLU A 460 -10.89 12.84 -7.29
N TYR A 461 -10.71 12.75 -5.95
CA TYR A 461 -10.01 11.63 -5.33
C TYR A 461 -10.81 10.32 -5.44
N LEU A 462 -12.13 10.40 -5.31
CA LEU A 462 -12.99 9.24 -5.56
C LEU A 462 -12.94 8.82 -7.03
N GLU A 463 -13.04 9.78 -7.96
CA GLU A 463 -12.98 9.54 -9.40
C GLU A 463 -11.65 8.91 -9.83
N ASN A 464 -10.52 9.40 -9.27
CA ASN A 464 -9.20 8.82 -9.52
C ASN A 464 -9.08 7.39 -8.95
N SER A 465 -9.62 7.12 -7.76
CA SER A 465 -9.65 5.76 -7.19
C SER A 465 -10.47 4.80 -8.06
N ILE A 466 -11.62 5.22 -8.54
CA ILE A 466 -12.47 4.43 -9.45
C ILE A 466 -11.75 4.13 -10.75
N SER A 467 -11.19 5.16 -11.39
CA SER A 467 -10.45 5.02 -12.64
C SER A 467 -9.25 4.07 -12.49
N LEU A 468 -8.51 4.20 -11.38
CA LEU A 468 -7.39 3.32 -11.08
C LEU A 468 -7.83 1.86 -10.92
N LEU A 469 -8.85 1.59 -10.10
CA LEU A 469 -9.29 0.22 -9.84
C LEU A 469 -9.91 -0.43 -11.09
N GLU A 470 -10.54 0.35 -11.97
CA GLU A 470 -11.02 -0.10 -13.26
C GLU A 470 -9.85 -0.43 -14.20
N SER A 471 -8.85 0.45 -14.31
CA SER A 471 -7.65 0.21 -15.14
C SER A 471 -6.89 -1.03 -14.68
N LEU A 472 -6.73 -1.23 -13.36
CA LEU A 472 -6.10 -2.43 -12.81
C LEU A 472 -6.88 -3.71 -13.12
N TRP A 473 -8.22 -3.67 -13.00
CA TRP A 473 -9.07 -4.80 -13.31
C TRP A 473 -8.94 -5.25 -14.76
N GLN A 474 -8.86 -4.29 -15.67
CA GLN A 474 -8.71 -4.56 -17.10
C GLN A 474 -7.27 -4.97 -17.48
N ALA A 475 -6.27 -4.32 -16.88
CA ALA A 475 -4.86 -4.54 -17.27
C ALA A 475 -4.23 -5.76 -16.61
N ALA A 476 -4.57 -6.05 -15.34
CA ALA A 476 -3.93 -7.12 -14.56
C ALA A 476 -4.73 -8.44 -14.57
N LYS A 477 -5.97 -8.46 -15.04
CA LYS A 477 -6.77 -9.68 -15.18
C LYS A 477 -6.76 -10.15 -16.64
N LEU A 478 -6.20 -11.33 -16.89
CA LEU A 478 -6.10 -11.92 -18.23
C LEU A 478 -6.56 -13.39 -18.16
N ASP A 479 -7.44 -13.80 -19.08
CA ASP A 479 -7.95 -15.18 -19.19
C ASP A 479 -8.54 -15.75 -17.89
N GLY A 480 -9.14 -14.89 -17.07
CA GLY A 480 -9.73 -15.30 -15.79
C GLY A 480 -8.75 -15.33 -14.62
N GLU A 481 -7.48 -15.08 -14.83
CA GLU A 481 -6.42 -15.07 -13.83
C GLU A 481 -5.98 -13.62 -13.51
N LEU A 482 -5.61 -13.37 -12.26
CA LEU A 482 -4.96 -12.13 -11.84
C LEU A 482 -3.44 -12.27 -12.01
N TYR A 483 -2.76 -11.18 -12.31
CA TYR A 483 -1.30 -11.07 -12.37
C TYR A 483 -0.82 -9.96 -11.44
N ARG A 484 0.40 -10.11 -10.89
CA ARG A 484 0.99 -9.13 -9.97
C ARG A 484 1.47 -7.86 -10.66
N ILE A 485 2.07 -8.01 -11.84
CA ILE A 485 2.77 -6.94 -12.56
C ILE A 485 2.08 -6.65 -13.89
N VAL A 486 1.91 -5.36 -14.20
CA VAL A 486 1.65 -4.90 -15.56
C VAL A 486 2.82 -4.02 -16.00
N PHE A 487 3.47 -4.38 -17.11
CA PHE A 487 4.59 -3.63 -17.65
C PHE A 487 4.46 -3.53 -19.18
N LEU A 488 4.52 -2.32 -19.70
CA LEU A 488 4.31 -2.04 -21.13
C LEU A 488 3.02 -2.67 -21.72
N GLY A 489 1.93 -2.61 -20.92
CA GLY A 489 0.62 -3.17 -21.29
C GLY A 489 0.53 -4.70 -21.25
N ARG A 490 1.54 -5.38 -20.70
CA ARG A 490 1.55 -6.84 -20.54
C ARG A 490 1.45 -7.22 -19.07
N ALA A 491 0.45 -8.05 -18.73
CA ALA A 491 0.32 -8.68 -17.43
C ALA A 491 1.30 -9.86 -17.32
N SER A 492 2.00 -9.94 -16.19
CA SER A 492 2.99 -10.99 -15.93
C SER A 492 3.16 -11.22 -14.43
N ILE A 493 3.87 -12.27 -14.08
CA ILE A 493 4.15 -12.74 -12.72
C ILE A 493 2.88 -13.18 -11.99
N PRO A 494 2.85 -14.41 -11.49
CA PRO A 494 1.74 -14.90 -10.68
C PRO A 494 1.47 -14.00 -9.47
N PRO A 495 0.20 -13.75 -9.13
CA PRO A 495 -0.15 -12.88 -8.02
C PRO A 495 0.31 -13.50 -6.69
N GLN A 496 0.64 -12.65 -5.76
CA GLN A 496 0.89 -13.03 -4.38
C GLN A 496 -0.41 -12.86 -3.57
N MET A 497 -0.47 -13.49 -2.40
CA MET A 497 -1.63 -13.35 -1.49
C MET A 497 -1.96 -11.88 -1.19
N GLU A 498 -0.93 -11.03 -1.08
CA GLU A 498 -1.07 -9.59 -0.86
C GLU A 498 -1.81 -8.88 -2.01
N ASP A 499 -1.58 -9.29 -3.26
CA ASP A 499 -2.21 -8.66 -4.43
C ASP A 499 -3.73 -8.90 -4.40
N TYR A 500 -4.15 -10.12 -4.12
CA TYR A 500 -5.58 -10.43 -3.95
C TYR A 500 -6.18 -9.68 -2.76
N ALA A 501 -5.53 -9.70 -1.61
CA ALA A 501 -6.05 -9.13 -0.38
C ALA A 501 -6.23 -7.62 -0.48
N LEU A 502 -5.20 -6.89 -0.93
CA LEU A 502 -5.27 -5.44 -1.06
C LEU A 502 -6.20 -4.99 -2.17
N PHE A 503 -6.23 -5.73 -3.29
CA PHE A 503 -7.17 -5.40 -4.36
C PHE A 503 -8.61 -5.65 -3.94
N ALA A 504 -8.90 -6.75 -3.22
CA ALA A 504 -10.22 -7.01 -2.64
C ALA A 504 -10.59 -5.93 -1.62
N LYS A 505 -9.69 -5.56 -0.73
CA LYS A 505 -9.89 -4.48 0.25
C LYS A 505 -10.23 -3.16 -0.46
N ALA A 506 -9.48 -2.79 -1.51
CA ALA A 506 -9.74 -1.58 -2.29
C ALA A 506 -11.11 -1.61 -2.98
N GLN A 507 -11.48 -2.75 -3.57
CA GLN A 507 -12.80 -2.94 -4.20
C GLN A 507 -13.93 -2.83 -3.17
N PHE A 508 -13.82 -3.44 -2.00
CA PHE A 508 -14.83 -3.31 -0.94
C PHE A 508 -14.91 -1.89 -0.39
N ARG A 509 -13.77 -1.21 -0.23
CA ARG A 509 -13.76 0.20 0.15
C ARG A 509 -14.45 1.07 -0.92
N LEU A 510 -14.22 0.80 -2.19
CA LEU A 510 -14.89 1.49 -3.29
C LEU A 510 -16.39 1.18 -3.32
N ALA A 511 -16.80 -0.08 -3.12
CA ALA A 511 -18.21 -0.48 -3.06
C ALA A 511 -19.01 0.35 -2.06
N PHE A 512 -18.32 0.87 -1.06
CA PHE A 512 -18.88 1.81 -0.08
C PHE A 512 -19.44 3.09 -0.73
N TYR A 513 -18.89 3.54 -1.84
CA TYR A 513 -19.24 4.79 -2.50
C TYR A 513 -19.98 4.62 -3.83
N GLN A 514 -20.14 3.40 -4.36
CA GLN A 514 -20.80 3.14 -5.65
C GLN A 514 -22.24 3.65 -5.79
N PRO A 515 -23.10 3.65 -4.76
CA PRO A 515 -24.42 4.24 -4.86
C PRO A 515 -24.43 5.74 -5.23
N TRP A 516 -23.31 6.42 -5.04
CA TRP A 516 -23.18 7.86 -5.32
C TRP A 516 -22.99 8.19 -6.80
N GLN A 517 -22.50 7.23 -7.62
CA GLN A 517 -22.27 7.45 -9.05
C GLN A 517 -23.53 7.37 -9.90
N THR A 518 -24.53 6.60 -9.49
CA THR A 518 -25.73 6.36 -10.31
C THR A 518 -26.61 7.57 -10.50
N GLU A 519 -26.49 8.63 -9.69
CA GLU A 519 -27.27 9.86 -9.86
C GLU A 519 -26.72 10.78 -10.96
N LYS A 520 -25.42 10.78 -11.25
CA LYS A 520 -24.82 11.59 -12.31
C LYS A 520 -24.81 10.93 -13.69
N ASP A 521 -24.77 9.60 -13.74
CA ASP A 521 -24.55 8.84 -14.98
C ASP A 521 -25.83 8.36 -15.68
N ASP A 522 -26.99 8.49 -15.07
CA ASP A 522 -28.23 7.85 -15.56
C ASP A 522 -28.76 8.46 -16.85
N GLU A 523 -28.38 9.68 -17.19
CA GLU A 523 -28.79 10.30 -18.45
C GLU A 523 -27.91 9.94 -19.67
N SER A 524 -26.60 9.65 -19.46
CA SER A 524 -25.69 9.32 -20.55
C SER A 524 -25.56 7.81 -20.81
N LYS A 525 -25.68 6.95 -19.78
CA LYS A 525 -25.55 5.48 -19.91
C LYS A 525 -26.82 4.81 -20.38
N ARG A 526 -28.01 5.35 -20.11
CA ARG A 526 -29.27 4.86 -20.72
C ARG A 526 -29.28 4.93 -22.26
N LYS A 527 -28.49 5.82 -22.85
CA LYS A 527 -28.35 5.92 -24.31
C LYS A 527 -27.35 4.88 -24.88
N PHE A 528 -26.40 4.40 -24.08
CA PHE A 528 -25.37 3.45 -24.55
C PHE A 528 -25.83 2.00 -24.47
N TYR A 529 -26.61 1.62 -23.44
CA TYR A 529 -27.09 0.23 -23.24
C TYR A 529 -28.35 -0.09 -24.07
N ALA A 530 -29.10 0.90 -24.48
CA ALA A 530 -30.27 0.72 -25.38
C ALA A 530 -29.90 0.37 -26.83
N GLN A 531 -28.62 0.46 -27.21
CA GLN A 531 -28.12 0.14 -28.56
C GLN A 531 -27.42 -1.22 -28.71
N SER A 532 -27.14 -1.96 -27.60
CA SER A 532 -26.41 -3.24 -27.64
C SER A 532 -27.26 -4.50 -27.50
N ASP A 533 -28.56 -4.40 -27.18
CA ASP A 533 -29.45 -5.58 -26.99
C ASP A 533 -30.30 -5.91 -28.23
N GLY A 534 -29.69 -5.93 -29.40
CA GLY A 534 -30.29 -6.47 -30.62
C GLY A 534 -29.64 -7.78 -31.05
N ASN A 535 -30.32 -8.92 -30.81
CA ASN A 535 -30.06 -10.26 -31.33
C ASN A 535 -29.02 -11.15 -30.63
N ARG A 536 -29.55 -12.02 -29.75
CA ARG A 536 -29.22 -13.45 -29.79
C ARG A 536 -30.27 -14.28 -29.01
N VAL A 537 -31.04 -15.00 -29.79
CA VAL A 537 -31.89 -16.13 -29.34
C VAL A 537 -30.97 -17.33 -29.07
N VAL A 538 -31.04 -17.94 -27.90
CA VAL A 538 -30.45 -19.26 -27.65
C VAL A 538 -31.55 -20.19 -27.15
N GLU A 539 -31.77 -21.25 -27.92
CA GLU A 539 -32.70 -22.36 -27.64
C GLU A 539 -32.25 -23.13 -26.40
N SER A 540 -33.24 -23.53 -25.62
CA SER A 540 -33.11 -24.40 -24.47
C SER A 540 -32.97 -25.89 -24.88
N VAL A 541 -31.97 -26.56 -24.30
CA VAL A 541 -31.95 -28.02 -24.22
C VAL A 541 -31.90 -28.41 -22.73
N GLY A 542 -32.97 -29.07 -22.28
CA GLY A 542 -33.07 -29.57 -20.93
C GLY A 542 -32.39 -30.93 -20.81
N GLU A 543 -31.71 -31.14 -19.70
CA GLU A 543 -31.51 -32.46 -19.08
C GLU A 543 -31.28 -32.29 -17.56
N SER A 544 -32.00 -33.11 -16.82
CA SER A 544 -32.05 -33.20 -15.36
C SER A 544 -30.82 -33.89 -14.80
N ILE A 545 -30.18 -33.28 -13.79
CA ILE A 545 -29.19 -33.92 -12.91
C ILE A 545 -29.53 -33.65 -11.45
N ASP A 546 -29.46 -34.71 -10.66
CA ASP A 546 -29.77 -34.94 -9.26
C ASP A 546 -29.10 -34.01 -8.26
N GLU A 547 -29.87 -33.59 -7.26
CA GLU A 547 -29.41 -32.76 -6.14
C GLU A 547 -28.75 -33.62 -5.07
N SER A 548 -27.42 -33.54 -4.93
CA SER A 548 -26.75 -33.74 -3.64
C SER A 548 -25.31 -33.15 -3.67
N GLU A 549 -25.08 -32.16 -2.83
CA GLU A 549 -23.78 -31.73 -2.32
C GLU A 549 -22.69 -31.36 -3.36
N THR A 550 -22.82 -30.25 -4.01
CA THR A 550 -21.72 -29.31 -4.39
C THR A 550 -22.28 -28.18 -5.25
N SER A 551 -23.11 -27.34 -4.69
CA SER A 551 -23.57 -26.14 -5.38
C SER A 551 -22.67 -24.96 -4.92
N ILE A 552 -21.44 -24.97 -5.37
CA ILE A 552 -20.67 -23.72 -5.52
C ILE A 552 -20.62 -23.40 -7.01
N MET A 553 -21.56 -22.55 -7.37
CA MET A 553 -21.57 -21.60 -8.47
C MET A 553 -21.13 -22.02 -9.87
N THR A 554 -22.12 -22.36 -10.67
CA THR A 554 -22.15 -21.87 -12.05
C THR A 554 -23.24 -20.80 -12.16
N THR A 555 -22.94 -19.57 -11.88
CA THR A 555 -23.73 -18.43 -12.36
C THR A 555 -22.97 -17.77 -13.50
N SER A 556 -23.51 -18.02 -14.68
CA SER A 556 -23.37 -17.33 -15.97
C SER A 556 -22.71 -15.95 -15.96
N ALA A 557 -21.95 -15.70 -16.99
CA ALA A 557 -21.36 -14.47 -17.49
C ALA A 557 -22.35 -13.29 -17.63
N LEU A 558 -22.89 -12.78 -16.50
CA LEU A 558 -23.73 -11.59 -16.48
C LEU A 558 -23.35 -10.70 -15.29
N HIS A 559 -22.70 -9.56 -15.63
CA HIS A 559 -22.44 -8.38 -14.81
C HIS A 559 -21.45 -8.49 -13.65
N ASP A 560 -20.20 -8.63 -14.02
CA ASP A 560 -19.01 -8.38 -13.20
C ASP A 560 -18.77 -6.86 -12.96
N SER A 561 -19.81 -6.09 -12.70
CA SER A 561 -19.71 -4.63 -12.74
C SER A 561 -19.63 -3.95 -11.38
N SER A 562 -20.02 -4.61 -10.28
CA SER A 562 -19.94 -3.98 -8.97
C SER A 562 -18.60 -4.22 -8.27
N ALA A 563 -18.08 -3.21 -7.57
CA ALA A 563 -16.83 -3.35 -6.81
C ALA A 563 -16.95 -4.45 -5.73
N ALA A 564 -18.11 -4.62 -5.09
CA ALA A 564 -18.32 -5.69 -4.12
C ALA A 564 -18.21 -7.09 -4.77
N THR A 565 -18.76 -7.28 -5.98
CA THR A 565 -18.64 -8.53 -6.73
C THR A 565 -17.19 -8.83 -7.08
N ARG A 566 -16.44 -7.84 -7.55
CA ARG A 566 -15.00 -7.98 -7.83
C ARG A 566 -14.21 -8.30 -6.56
N GLY A 567 -14.52 -7.65 -5.44
CA GLY A 567 -13.91 -7.96 -4.14
C GLY A 567 -14.14 -9.40 -3.70
N ASN A 568 -15.35 -9.92 -3.84
CA ASN A 568 -15.65 -11.31 -3.54
C ASN A 568 -14.91 -12.28 -4.47
N TRP A 569 -14.91 -12.02 -5.78
CA TRP A 569 -14.15 -12.83 -6.73
C TRP A 569 -12.66 -12.90 -6.37
N LEU A 570 -12.05 -11.77 -6.01
CA LEU A 570 -10.63 -11.71 -5.59
C LEU A 570 -10.37 -12.56 -4.34
N LEU A 571 -11.26 -12.53 -3.34
CA LEU A 571 -11.13 -13.38 -2.16
C LEU A 571 -11.33 -14.86 -2.46
N GLU A 572 -12.27 -15.21 -3.35
CA GLU A 572 -12.48 -16.58 -3.81
C GLU A 572 -11.26 -17.12 -4.54
N GLN A 573 -10.68 -16.34 -5.48
CA GLN A 573 -9.45 -16.74 -6.16
C GLN A 573 -8.28 -16.87 -5.19
N MET A 574 -8.13 -15.95 -4.25
CA MET A 574 -7.12 -16.07 -3.20
C MET A 574 -7.23 -17.38 -2.43
N MET A 575 -8.45 -17.80 -2.05
CA MET A 575 -8.69 -19.05 -1.33
C MET A 575 -8.46 -20.31 -2.19
N ILE A 576 -8.59 -20.21 -3.51
CA ILE A 576 -8.29 -21.30 -4.44
C ILE A 576 -6.77 -21.50 -4.57
N HIS A 577 -6.02 -20.41 -4.66
CA HIS A 577 -4.57 -20.45 -4.93
C HIS A 577 -3.72 -20.58 -3.68
N PHE A 578 -4.21 -20.19 -2.51
CA PHE A 578 -3.45 -20.21 -1.27
C PHE A 578 -4.22 -20.97 -0.18
N ASP A 579 -3.52 -21.84 0.50
CA ASP A 579 -4.07 -22.50 1.69
C ASP A 579 -4.14 -21.54 2.89
N GLU A 580 -4.59 -22.06 4.03
CA GLU A 580 -4.71 -21.29 5.28
C GLU A 580 -3.36 -20.83 5.86
N ASN A 581 -2.23 -21.35 5.35
CA ASN A 581 -0.87 -20.98 5.74
C ASN A 581 -0.22 -20.06 4.72
N GLY A 582 -0.93 -19.68 3.65
CA GLY A 582 -0.41 -18.88 2.55
C GLY A 582 0.45 -19.65 1.56
N GLU A 583 0.39 -20.98 1.58
CA GLU A 583 1.10 -21.86 0.66
C GLU A 583 0.34 -21.97 -0.67
N HIS A 584 1.03 -21.70 -1.76
CA HIS A 584 0.51 -21.92 -3.11
C HIS A 584 0.63 -23.41 -3.46
N ASP A 585 -0.50 -24.13 -3.60
CA ASP A 585 -0.61 -25.53 -4.09
C ASP A 585 0.37 -26.55 -3.48
N GLY A 586 0.87 -26.30 -2.26
CA GLY A 586 1.61 -27.29 -1.45
C GLY A 586 2.93 -27.80 -2.04
N LYS A 587 3.54 -27.14 -3.03
CA LYS A 587 4.72 -27.65 -3.73
C LYS A 587 5.91 -26.70 -3.87
N SER A 588 5.85 -25.49 -3.37
CA SER A 588 6.88 -24.48 -3.61
C SER A 588 7.68 -24.15 -2.35
N LEU A 589 8.92 -23.67 -2.54
CA LEU A 589 9.81 -23.05 -1.55
C LEU A 589 9.13 -21.89 -0.79
N TYR A 590 8.06 -21.36 -1.31
CA TYR A 590 7.17 -20.39 -0.68
C TYR A 590 6.50 -20.93 0.59
N ALA A 591 6.32 -22.25 0.68
CA ALA A 591 5.63 -22.94 1.76
C ALA A 591 6.25 -22.81 3.16
N LYS A 592 7.48 -22.27 3.27
CA LYS A 592 8.19 -22.14 4.54
C LYS A 592 8.46 -20.71 4.98
N ILE A 593 7.74 -19.72 4.43
CA ILE A 593 7.92 -18.34 4.83
C ILE A 593 7.14 -18.08 6.11
N THR A 594 7.87 -18.16 7.23
CA THR A 594 7.30 -17.94 8.58
C THR A 594 6.93 -16.48 8.88
N ASN A 595 7.22 -15.53 7.96
CA ASN A 595 7.14 -14.09 8.24
C ASN A 595 6.04 -13.34 7.48
N LEU A 596 5.05 -14.00 6.88
CA LEU A 596 3.89 -13.35 6.25
C LEU A 596 3.05 -12.51 7.24
N ASN A 597 3.22 -12.76 8.52
CA ASN A 597 2.58 -12.06 9.62
C ASN A 597 3.40 -10.88 10.18
N THR A 598 4.58 -10.61 9.62
CA THR A 598 5.50 -9.58 10.13
C THR A 598 5.31 -8.27 9.41
N ASP A 599 5.14 -7.18 10.17
CA ASP A 599 5.13 -5.83 9.64
C ASP A 599 6.55 -5.39 9.25
N GLY A 600 6.66 -4.77 8.08
CA GLY A 600 7.89 -4.15 7.61
C GLY A 600 7.69 -2.64 7.39
N GLU A 601 8.08 -2.14 6.23
CA GLU A 601 7.69 -0.81 5.75
C GLU A 601 6.20 -0.79 5.33
N GLN A 602 5.59 -1.95 5.18
CA GLN A 602 4.18 -2.13 4.88
C GLN A 602 3.57 -3.06 5.95
N SER A 603 2.24 -3.00 6.10
CA SER A 603 1.51 -3.94 6.95
C SER A 603 1.72 -5.37 6.46
N SER A 604 1.69 -6.31 7.39
CA SER A 604 1.87 -7.72 7.07
C SER A 604 0.81 -8.21 6.06
N VAL A 605 1.17 -9.22 5.28
CA VAL A 605 0.25 -9.85 4.32
C VAL A 605 -1.00 -10.37 5.05
N TYR A 606 -0.82 -10.98 6.22
CA TYR A 606 -1.94 -11.47 7.02
C TYR A 606 -2.88 -10.37 7.51
N THR A 607 -2.36 -9.19 7.82
CA THR A 607 -3.20 -8.02 8.14
C THR A 607 -4.09 -7.66 6.96
N SER A 608 -3.50 -7.57 5.77
CA SER A 608 -4.22 -7.24 4.54
C SER A 608 -5.31 -8.28 4.24
N VAL A 609 -5.02 -9.56 4.43
CA VAL A 609 -5.99 -10.66 4.28
C VAL A 609 -7.11 -10.57 5.30
N TYR A 610 -6.76 -10.36 6.58
CA TYR A 610 -7.73 -10.22 7.66
C TYR A 610 -8.72 -9.08 7.39
N GLU A 611 -8.20 -7.91 7.03
CA GLU A 611 -9.02 -6.72 6.73
C GLU A 611 -9.90 -6.93 5.49
N ALA A 612 -9.38 -7.57 4.45
CA ALA A 612 -10.15 -7.88 3.25
C ALA A 612 -11.29 -8.87 3.55
N LEU A 613 -11.03 -9.92 4.35
CA LEU A 613 -12.04 -10.88 4.79
C LEU A 613 -13.10 -10.22 5.68
N ALA A 614 -12.71 -9.30 6.57
CA ALA A 614 -13.64 -8.57 7.43
C ALA A 614 -14.59 -7.68 6.61
N LEU A 615 -14.08 -7.00 5.58
CA LEU A 615 -14.90 -6.24 4.64
C LEU A 615 -15.77 -7.18 3.78
N GLY A 616 -15.23 -8.31 3.31
CA GLY A 616 -15.98 -9.30 2.55
C GLY A 616 -17.13 -9.91 3.36
N GLU A 617 -16.93 -10.20 4.65
CA GLU A 617 -18.01 -10.65 5.54
C GLU A 617 -19.12 -9.59 5.64
N LEU A 618 -18.75 -8.32 5.73
CA LEU A 618 -19.72 -7.22 5.81
C LEU A 618 -20.62 -7.15 4.58
N TYR A 619 -20.05 -7.34 3.37
CA TYR A 619 -20.79 -7.24 2.12
C TYR A 619 -21.54 -8.51 1.73
N SER A 620 -20.94 -9.67 1.95
CA SER A 620 -21.51 -10.95 1.50
C SER A 620 -22.22 -11.73 2.61
N GLN A 621 -21.97 -11.40 3.90
CA GLN A 621 -22.40 -12.18 5.07
C GLN A 621 -22.01 -13.66 4.97
N SER A 622 -20.92 -13.96 4.28
CA SER A 622 -20.48 -15.34 4.02
C SER A 622 -19.99 -16.02 5.30
N PRO A 623 -20.56 -17.19 5.66
CA PRO A 623 -20.07 -17.95 6.81
C PRO A 623 -18.63 -18.44 6.63
N VAL A 624 -18.15 -18.53 5.37
CA VAL A 624 -16.78 -18.93 5.05
C VAL A 624 -15.80 -17.85 5.53
N TYR A 625 -16.05 -16.59 5.21
CA TYR A 625 -15.20 -15.48 5.65
C TYR A 625 -15.15 -15.38 7.17
N LYS A 626 -16.30 -15.49 7.84
CA LYS A 626 -16.39 -15.51 9.30
C LYS A 626 -15.56 -16.64 9.92
N LYS A 627 -15.60 -17.85 9.31
CA LYS A 627 -14.80 -18.99 9.77
C LYS A 627 -13.31 -18.76 9.59
N LEU A 628 -12.90 -18.18 8.45
CA LEU A 628 -11.50 -17.83 8.18
C LEU A 628 -10.99 -16.76 9.14
N ILE A 629 -11.74 -15.68 9.36
CA ILE A 629 -11.41 -14.64 10.35
C ILE A 629 -11.17 -15.29 11.73
N GLY A 630 -12.05 -16.20 12.16
CA GLY A 630 -11.91 -16.95 13.41
C GLY A 630 -10.62 -17.78 13.46
N ARG A 631 -10.25 -18.44 12.36
CA ARG A 631 -8.99 -19.21 12.25
C ARG A 631 -7.75 -18.31 12.29
N PHE A 632 -7.75 -17.24 11.51
CA PHE A 632 -6.65 -16.24 11.53
C PHE A 632 -6.44 -15.70 12.94
N THR A 633 -7.50 -15.33 13.63
CA THR A 633 -7.43 -14.81 15.01
C THR A 633 -6.91 -15.88 15.97
N LYS A 634 -7.27 -17.14 15.77
CA LYS A 634 -6.80 -18.27 16.59
C LYS A 634 -5.32 -18.55 16.38
N ASN A 635 -4.88 -18.66 15.13
CA ASN A 635 -3.50 -19.00 14.79
C ASN A 635 -2.49 -17.96 15.28
N HIS A 636 -2.91 -16.69 15.39
CA HIS A 636 -2.05 -15.58 15.83
C HIS A 636 -2.20 -15.25 17.34
N SER A 637 -3.01 -15.99 18.08
CA SER A 637 -3.19 -15.79 19.53
C SER A 637 -1.94 -16.10 20.37
N HIS A 638 -0.95 -16.77 19.78
CA HIS A 638 0.29 -17.18 20.45
C HIS A 638 1.50 -16.29 20.15
N LEU A 639 1.30 -15.20 19.40
CA LEU A 639 2.39 -14.29 19.06
C LEU A 639 2.96 -13.63 20.34
N PRO A 640 4.29 -13.66 20.54
CA PRO A 640 4.91 -13.05 21.70
C PRO A 640 4.57 -11.56 21.77
N ILE A 641 4.24 -11.08 22.97
CA ILE A 641 3.86 -9.69 23.25
C ILE A 641 4.95 -8.67 22.87
N GLU A 642 6.20 -9.12 22.77
CA GLU A 642 7.38 -8.28 22.48
C GLU A 642 7.60 -7.98 20.99
N MET A 643 6.76 -8.51 20.10
CA MET A 643 6.95 -8.35 18.66
C MET A 643 6.12 -7.20 18.09
N PHE A 644 6.69 -6.00 18.09
CA PHE A 644 6.22 -4.84 17.26
C PHE A 644 5.99 -5.20 15.78
N LYS A 645 6.57 -6.31 15.34
CA LYS A 645 6.49 -6.86 13.98
C LYS A 645 5.09 -7.35 13.57
N HIS A 646 4.12 -7.39 14.48
CA HIS A 646 2.75 -7.84 14.23
C HIS A 646 1.71 -6.79 14.62
N TYR A 647 2.14 -5.56 14.78
CA TYR A 647 1.29 -4.52 15.37
C TYR A 647 0.11 -4.15 14.45
N SER A 648 0.27 -4.17 13.13
CA SER A 648 -0.83 -3.93 12.20
C SER A 648 -1.96 -4.94 12.39
N PHE A 649 -1.64 -6.23 12.52
CA PHE A 649 -2.64 -7.28 12.76
C PHE A 649 -3.34 -7.10 14.11
N VAL A 650 -2.58 -6.82 15.15
CA VAL A 650 -3.11 -6.55 16.51
C VAL A 650 -4.06 -5.35 16.49
N SER A 651 -3.72 -4.28 15.79
CA SER A 651 -4.56 -3.09 15.62
C SER A 651 -5.86 -3.42 14.87
N SER A 652 -5.78 -4.18 13.78
CA SER A 652 -6.96 -4.58 12.99
C SER A 652 -7.90 -5.52 13.76
N VAL A 653 -7.35 -6.42 14.60
CA VAL A 653 -8.17 -7.22 15.53
C VAL A 653 -8.82 -6.33 16.60
N ALA A 654 -8.09 -5.32 17.09
CA ALA A 654 -8.65 -4.33 18.03
C ALA A 654 -9.86 -3.63 17.42
N ASP A 655 -9.77 -3.20 16.19
CA ASP A 655 -10.86 -2.54 15.47
C ASP A 655 -12.10 -3.45 15.33
N SER A 656 -11.92 -4.73 15.08
CA SER A 656 -13.04 -5.68 15.01
C SER A 656 -13.72 -5.93 16.35
N LEU A 657 -12.98 -5.84 17.47
CA LEU A 657 -13.49 -6.07 18.82
C LEU A 657 -14.11 -4.83 19.47
N SER A 658 -13.55 -3.69 19.16
CA SER A 658 -13.99 -2.37 19.61
C SER A 658 -13.56 -1.38 18.55
N PRO A 659 -14.36 -1.19 17.48
CA PRO A 659 -14.00 -0.29 16.40
C PRO A 659 -13.57 1.04 17.00
N ALA A 660 -12.41 1.52 16.59
CA ALA A 660 -12.07 2.92 16.75
C ALA A 660 -13.22 3.65 16.07
N ARG A 661 -14.18 4.12 16.89
CA ARG A 661 -15.39 4.75 16.37
C ARG A 661 -14.97 6.08 15.84
N LEU A 662 -14.52 6.02 14.63
CA LEU A 662 -14.37 7.17 13.80
C LEU A 662 -15.72 7.88 13.74
N ASN A 663 -15.67 9.08 13.30
CA ASN A 663 -16.81 9.86 12.88
C ASN A 663 -17.69 9.18 11.80
N HIS A 664 -17.59 7.88 11.56
CA HIS A 664 -18.37 7.14 10.56
C HIS A 664 -18.83 5.76 11.06
N ALA A 665 -19.93 5.28 10.51
CA ALA A 665 -20.47 3.95 10.78
C ALA A 665 -21.24 3.40 9.57
N ILE A 666 -21.35 2.06 9.51
CA ILE A 666 -22.24 1.36 8.61
C ILE A 666 -23.49 0.96 9.39
N PHE A 667 -24.66 1.09 8.77
CA PHE A 667 -25.95 0.73 9.35
C PHE A 667 -26.82 0.00 8.32
N ALA A 668 -28.02 -0.38 8.73
CA ALA A 668 -28.99 -1.08 7.88
C ALA A 668 -28.39 -2.35 7.22
N LYS A 669 -27.60 -3.15 7.97
CA LYS A 669 -26.94 -4.36 7.47
C LYS A 669 -26.08 -4.14 6.21
N GLY A 670 -25.44 -2.98 6.10
CA GLY A 670 -24.58 -2.61 4.98
C GLY A 670 -25.23 -1.69 3.94
N HIS A 671 -26.57 -1.52 3.97
CA HIS A 671 -27.30 -0.72 2.98
C HIS A 671 -27.26 0.81 3.25
N GLY A 672 -26.69 1.22 4.37
CA GLY A 672 -26.57 2.62 4.75
C GLY A 672 -25.23 2.94 5.41
N ARG A 673 -24.82 4.18 5.24
CA ARG A 673 -23.56 4.73 5.75
C ARG A 673 -23.76 6.09 6.30
N ILE A 674 -22.98 6.41 7.32
CA ILE A 674 -23.06 7.68 8.01
C ILE A 674 -21.66 8.16 8.35
N LYS A 675 -21.45 9.46 8.22
CA LYS A 675 -20.19 10.11 8.55
C LYS A 675 -20.44 11.50 9.12
N ALA A 676 -19.73 11.86 10.17
CA ALA A 676 -19.75 13.19 10.76
C ALA A 676 -18.44 13.93 10.47
N PHE A 677 -18.51 15.21 10.12
CA PHE A 677 -17.36 16.08 9.91
C PHE A 677 -17.57 17.37 10.69
N TYR A 678 -16.48 17.90 11.22
CA TYR A 678 -16.42 19.28 11.63
C TYR A 678 -16.06 20.14 10.40
N SER A 679 -16.90 21.13 10.10
CA SER A 679 -16.65 22.11 9.04
C SER A 679 -16.38 23.47 9.69
N GLU A 680 -15.22 24.04 9.38
CA GLU A 680 -14.92 25.42 9.76
C GLU A 680 -15.91 26.39 9.06
N PRO A 681 -16.28 27.49 9.73
CA PRO A 681 -17.09 28.52 9.11
C PRO A 681 -16.35 29.09 7.90
N ASN A 682 -17.04 29.21 6.78
CA ASN A 682 -16.48 29.74 5.56
C ASN A 682 -16.13 31.24 5.74
N LEU A 683 -14.86 31.57 5.95
CA LEU A 683 -14.33 32.93 6.12
C LEU A 683 -14.58 33.86 4.91
N ASN A 684 -15.10 33.33 3.79
CA ASN A 684 -15.42 34.07 2.57
C ASN A 684 -16.91 34.44 2.43
N SER A 685 -17.76 34.19 3.43
CA SER A 685 -19.14 34.70 3.43
C SER A 685 -19.15 36.21 3.73
N LYS A 686 -20.02 36.93 3.03
CA LYS A 686 -20.15 38.40 3.10
C LYS A 686 -20.33 38.92 4.53
N PRO A 687 -19.82 40.11 4.87
CA PRO A 687 -19.75 40.64 6.26
C PRO A 687 -21.08 40.77 7.02
N ASN A 688 -22.21 40.41 6.44
CA ASN A 688 -23.52 40.53 7.07
C ASN A 688 -24.21 39.18 7.40
N GLU A 689 -23.57 38.04 7.12
CA GLU A 689 -24.04 36.73 7.58
C GLU A 689 -23.18 36.30 8.77
N VAL A 690 -23.65 36.55 9.96
CA VAL A 690 -23.02 36.20 11.22
C VAL A 690 -23.16 34.67 11.40
N SER A 691 -22.27 33.87 10.86
CA SER A 691 -22.12 32.47 11.27
C SER A 691 -20.98 32.39 12.30
N HIS A 692 -21.32 32.51 13.56
CA HIS A 692 -20.39 32.31 14.67
C HIS A 692 -20.56 30.87 15.18
N GLY A 693 -19.57 30.02 14.93
CA GLY A 693 -19.48 28.68 15.49
C GLY A 693 -19.21 27.61 14.44
N GLY A 694 -18.45 26.57 14.79
CA GLY A 694 -18.22 25.41 13.93
C GLY A 694 -19.51 24.64 13.67
N VAL A 695 -19.62 24.06 12.49
CA VAL A 695 -20.78 23.26 12.06
C VAL A 695 -20.35 21.80 11.95
N ILE A 696 -21.07 20.91 12.62
CA ILE A 696 -20.90 19.47 12.41
C ILE A 696 -21.85 19.04 11.28
N LYS A 697 -21.28 18.56 10.21
CA LYS A 697 -21.99 18.00 9.07
C LYS A 697 -22.06 16.49 9.20
N VAL A 698 -23.26 15.93 9.30
CA VAL A 698 -23.49 14.47 9.31
C VAL A 698 -24.02 14.07 7.95
N THR A 699 -23.22 13.36 7.17
CA THR A 699 -23.56 12.88 5.84
C THR A 699 -24.03 11.44 5.90
N PHE A 700 -25.17 11.18 5.32
CA PHE A 700 -25.73 9.84 5.11
C PHE A 700 -25.64 9.47 3.64
N THR A 701 -25.36 8.19 3.38
CA THR A 701 -25.42 7.62 2.04
C THR A 701 -26.20 6.31 2.12
N MET A 702 -27.29 6.21 1.37
CA MET A 702 -28.14 5.03 1.29
C MET A 702 -27.97 4.34 -0.07
N GLU A 703 -27.96 3.02 -0.06
CA GLU A 703 -28.02 2.21 -1.28
C GLU A 703 -29.36 2.41 -2.00
N ASN A 704 -29.37 2.30 -3.35
CA ASN A 704 -30.58 2.44 -4.15
C ASN A 704 -31.66 1.44 -3.69
N GLY A 705 -32.89 1.96 -3.51
CA GLY A 705 -34.02 1.18 -2.98
C GLY A 705 -34.07 1.13 -1.45
N TRP A 706 -33.08 1.72 -0.76
CA TRP A 706 -33.08 1.86 0.69
C TRP A 706 -33.25 3.33 1.11
N HIS A 707 -33.91 3.52 2.24
CA HIS A 707 -34.20 4.84 2.80
C HIS A 707 -34.31 4.76 4.32
N VAL A 708 -34.23 5.89 4.98
CA VAL A 708 -34.58 6.05 6.40
C VAL A 708 -35.78 6.97 6.53
N ASN A 709 -36.55 6.78 7.60
CA ASN A 709 -37.65 7.69 7.89
C ASN A 709 -37.10 9.10 8.17
N ALA A 710 -37.81 10.12 7.75
CA ALA A 710 -37.45 11.49 8.05
C ALA A 710 -37.54 11.79 9.57
N ASN A 711 -37.02 12.93 9.99
CA ASN A 711 -37.08 13.39 11.40
C ASN A 711 -38.51 13.58 11.91
N SER A 712 -39.48 13.71 11.02
CA SER A 712 -40.90 13.75 11.36
C SER A 712 -41.63 12.60 10.65
N VAL A 713 -42.32 11.77 11.39
CA VAL A 713 -43.07 10.63 10.87
C VAL A 713 -44.58 10.80 11.10
N SER A 714 -45.38 10.52 10.09
CA SER A 714 -46.83 10.66 10.16
C SER A 714 -47.57 9.57 10.96
N LYS A 715 -46.89 8.47 11.29
CA LYS A 715 -47.48 7.32 12.03
C LYS A 715 -46.52 6.85 13.14
N SER A 716 -47.03 6.61 14.32
CA SER A 716 -46.28 6.17 15.52
C SER A 716 -45.53 4.83 15.39
N ARG A 717 -45.87 4.00 14.40
CA ARG A 717 -45.20 2.72 14.16
C ARG A 717 -43.82 2.86 13.50
N PHE A 718 -43.51 4.02 12.92
CA PHE A 718 -42.23 4.29 12.27
C PHE A 718 -41.33 5.11 13.21
N ILE A 719 -40.08 4.78 13.26
CA ILE A 719 -39.11 5.50 14.09
C ILE A 719 -38.51 6.64 13.25
N PRO A 720 -38.61 7.89 13.70
CA PRO A 720 -37.99 9.01 13.01
C PRO A 720 -36.44 8.97 13.15
N THR A 721 -35.75 9.53 12.17
CA THR A 721 -34.33 9.80 12.29
C THR A 721 -34.11 10.92 13.29
N THR A 722 -33.40 10.64 14.40
CA THR A 722 -33.10 11.61 15.44
C THR A 722 -31.61 11.64 15.73
N VAL A 723 -31.10 12.83 15.97
CA VAL A 723 -29.70 13.09 16.33
C VAL A 723 -29.67 13.68 17.72
N LYS A 724 -28.82 13.16 18.60
CA LYS A 724 -28.58 13.66 19.95
C LYS A 724 -27.07 13.83 20.17
N LEU A 725 -26.71 14.92 20.82
CA LEU A 725 -25.33 15.20 21.21
C LEU A 725 -25.09 14.74 22.66
N ASP A 726 -23.97 14.05 22.90
CA ASP A 726 -23.48 13.66 24.21
C ASP A 726 -22.38 14.66 24.66
N ARG A 727 -22.62 15.41 25.74
CA ARG A 727 -21.75 16.48 26.24
C ARG A 727 -21.27 16.18 27.66
N ASP A 728 -20.02 16.57 27.95
CA ASP A 728 -19.42 16.39 29.30
C ASP A 728 -19.92 17.37 30.36
N VAL A 729 -20.52 18.49 29.96
CA VAL A 729 -20.93 19.56 30.91
C VAL A 729 -22.45 19.66 30.97
N ALA A 730 -23.00 19.31 32.10
CA ALA A 730 -24.44 19.29 32.35
C ALA A 730 -25.11 20.68 32.41
N ASP A 731 -24.37 21.77 32.33
CA ASP A 731 -24.85 23.12 32.63
C ASP A 731 -24.76 24.14 31.46
N SER A 732 -24.33 23.77 30.27
CA SER A 732 -24.33 24.71 29.13
C SER A 732 -25.69 24.63 28.40
N GLN A 733 -26.57 25.56 28.65
CA GLN A 733 -27.79 25.87 27.88
C GLN A 733 -27.45 26.49 26.51
N THR A 734 -26.58 25.86 25.71
CA THR A 734 -26.42 26.26 24.34
C THR A 734 -27.33 25.40 23.48
N ASP A 735 -28.43 26.00 23.01
CA ASP A 735 -29.31 25.37 22.02
C ASP A 735 -28.49 25.02 20.77
N THR A 736 -28.33 23.73 20.51
CA THR A 736 -27.78 23.26 19.25
C THR A 736 -28.94 23.20 18.26
N ASP A 737 -28.88 23.99 17.23
CA ASP A 737 -29.85 23.92 16.14
C ASP A 737 -29.51 22.73 15.25
N ILE A 738 -30.47 21.82 15.04
CA ILE A 738 -30.30 20.63 14.19
C ILE A 738 -31.11 20.85 12.93
N ARG A 739 -30.43 21.12 11.83
CA ARG A 739 -31.04 21.33 10.53
C ARG A 739 -31.07 20.02 9.72
N TYR A 740 -32.28 19.53 9.50
CA TYR A 740 -32.58 18.36 8.69
C TYR A 740 -32.84 18.75 7.22
N PRO A 741 -32.56 17.88 6.24
CA PRO A 741 -32.91 18.11 4.85
C PRO A 741 -34.42 18.01 4.63
N GLU A 742 -34.94 18.56 3.52
CA GLU A 742 -36.31 18.39 3.09
C GLU A 742 -36.60 16.92 2.75
N PRO A 743 -37.61 16.28 3.35
CA PRO A 743 -37.92 14.89 3.10
C PRO A 743 -38.60 14.67 1.73
N ARG A 744 -38.28 13.54 1.11
CA ARG A 744 -39.06 13.07 -0.05
C ARG A 744 -40.31 12.35 0.39
N ILE A 745 -41.43 12.66 -0.20
CA ILE A 745 -42.74 12.06 0.12
C ILE A 745 -43.04 10.93 -0.87
N ARG A 746 -42.96 9.67 -0.41
CA ARG A 746 -43.19 8.47 -1.24
C ARG A 746 -44.23 7.52 -0.65
N LYS A 747 -44.90 6.75 -1.53
CA LYS A 747 -45.75 5.64 -1.17
C LYS A 747 -44.92 4.35 -1.36
N LEU A 748 -44.73 3.58 -0.30
CA LEU A 748 -44.00 2.31 -0.30
C LEU A 748 -44.95 1.14 -0.40
N GLY A 749 -44.50 -0.01 -0.90
CA GLY A 749 -45.29 -1.21 -1.12
C GLY A 749 -45.97 -1.78 0.14
N PHE A 750 -45.36 -1.57 1.30
CA PHE A 750 -45.89 -2.03 2.60
C PHE A 750 -46.72 -0.96 3.35
N SER A 751 -46.96 0.20 2.78
CA SER A 751 -47.69 1.30 3.45
C SER A 751 -48.80 1.88 2.60
N ASP A 752 -50.03 1.94 3.16
CA ASP A 752 -51.17 2.54 2.49
C ASP A 752 -51.09 4.07 2.41
N SER A 753 -50.20 4.68 3.17
CA SER A 753 -49.99 6.13 3.20
C SER A 753 -48.63 6.54 2.68
N LYS A 754 -48.56 7.78 2.16
CA LYS A 754 -47.30 8.41 1.81
C LYS A 754 -46.44 8.63 3.07
N LEU A 755 -45.15 8.33 3.00
CA LEU A 755 -44.18 8.49 4.07
C LEU A 755 -43.18 9.58 3.69
N ALA A 756 -42.70 10.30 4.69
CA ALA A 756 -41.58 11.24 4.60
C ALA A 756 -40.26 10.49 4.82
N LEU A 757 -39.36 10.50 3.86
CA LEU A 757 -38.19 9.68 3.79
C LEU A 757 -36.94 10.49 3.41
N TYR A 758 -35.79 10.04 3.87
CA TYR A 758 -34.48 10.45 3.34
C TYR A 758 -33.88 9.28 2.55
N GLU A 759 -33.45 9.55 1.32
CA GLU A 759 -32.96 8.58 0.33
C GLU A 759 -31.66 9.07 -0.31
N GLY A 760 -30.86 8.16 -0.83
CA GLY A 760 -29.61 8.48 -1.50
C GLY A 760 -28.62 9.16 -0.56
N ARG A 761 -27.95 10.22 -1.01
CA ARG A 761 -27.09 11.04 -0.15
C ARG A 761 -27.86 12.25 0.38
N PHE A 762 -27.80 12.44 1.71
CA PHE A 762 -28.37 13.60 2.38
C PHE A 762 -27.53 14.00 3.60
N GLU A 763 -27.70 15.24 4.07
CA GLU A 763 -26.87 15.81 5.13
C GLU A 763 -27.75 16.41 6.22
N ILE A 764 -27.32 16.23 7.48
CA ILE A 764 -27.87 16.86 8.66
C ILE A 764 -26.78 17.76 9.24
N PHE A 765 -27.12 19.00 9.54
CA PHE A 765 -26.20 19.99 10.09
C PHE A 765 -26.53 20.25 11.56
N LEU A 766 -25.51 20.25 12.40
CA LEU A 766 -25.59 20.60 13.80
C LEU A 766 -24.82 21.90 13.99
N GLU A 767 -25.56 22.98 14.21
CA GLU A 767 -24.99 24.31 14.40
C GLU A 767 -24.94 24.60 15.90
N GLY A 768 -23.73 24.73 16.46
CA GLY A 768 -23.53 25.10 17.88
C GLY A 768 -23.54 26.61 18.05
N GLY A 769 -24.11 27.11 19.16
CA GLY A 769 -23.99 28.52 19.56
C GLY A 769 -22.52 28.89 19.76
N VAL A 770 -22.20 30.18 19.76
CA VAL A 770 -20.87 30.78 19.83
C VAL A 770 -19.96 30.05 20.83
N ILE A 771 -19.05 29.21 20.32
CA ILE A 771 -17.97 28.59 21.09
C ILE A 771 -16.67 29.02 20.43
N GLN A 772 -15.71 29.48 21.24
CA GLN A 772 -14.41 29.92 20.75
C GLN A 772 -13.64 28.76 20.11
N GLU A 773 -12.80 29.07 19.14
CA GLU A 773 -11.96 28.15 18.42
C GLU A 773 -11.25 27.14 19.35
N GLY A 774 -11.46 25.84 19.14
CA GLY A 774 -10.85 24.78 19.93
C GLY A 774 -11.65 24.30 21.17
N GLU A 775 -12.73 24.94 21.58
CA GLU A 775 -13.54 24.51 22.73
C GLU A 775 -14.67 23.53 22.35
N LEU A 776 -15.21 23.62 21.14
CA LEU A 776 -16.28 22.73 20.67
C LEU A 776 -15.82 21.26 20.63
N GLN A 777 -14.57 21.00 20.21
CA GLN A 777 -13.96 19.66 20.18
C GLN A 777 -13.71 19.10 21.59
N LYS A 778 -13.56 19.94 22.59
CA LYS A 778 -13.31 19.49 23.98
C LYS A 778 -14.60 19.12 24.71
N GLU A 779 -15.74 19.68 24.30
CA GLU A 779 -17.02 19.49 24.97
C GLU A 779 -17.91 18.40 24.37
N LEU A 780 -17.74 18.10 23.07
CA LEU A 780 -18.57 17.12 22.38
C LEU A 780 -17.84 15.79 22.26
N LYS A 781 -18.35 14.75 22.94
CA LYS A 781 -17.76 13.40 22.88
C LYS A 781 -18.33 12.54 21.77
N SER A 782 -19.60 12.63 21.52
CA SER A 782 -20.25 11.76 20.56
C SER A 782 -21.62 12.27 20.10
N ILE A 783 -22.03 11.75 18.95
CA ILE A 783 -23.37 11.92 18.40
C ILE A 783 -24.08 10.58 18.42
N ASP A 784 -25.24 10.51 19.07
CA ASP A 784 -26.12 9.36 19.01
C ASP A 784 -27.20 9.58 17.94
N ILE A 785 -27.24 8.71 16.94
CA ILE A 785 -28.16 8.79 15.83
C ILE A 785 -29.08 7.59 15.85
N ARG A 786 -30.34 7.81 16.07
CA ARG A 786 -31.36 6.77 16.02
C ARG A 786 -32.09 6.79 14.70
N ILE A 787 -32.11 5.65 14.02
CA ILE A 787 -32.67 5.48 12.69
C ILE A 787 -33.46 4.18 12.54
N GLN A 788 -34.32 4.12 11.55
CA GLN A 788 -34.94 2.91 11.06
C GLN A 788 -34.84 2.90 9.54
N ALA A 789 -34.04 1.99 9.00
CA ALA A 789 -33.87 1.82 7.55
C ALA A 789 -34.94 0.85 7.00
N CYS A 790 -35.45 1.20 5.84
CA CYS A 790 -36.47 0.41 5.14
C CYS A 790 -36.09 0.31 3.64
N SER A 791 -36.49 -0.81 3.02
CA SER A 791 -36.59 -0.94 1.56
C SER A 791 -38.06 -0.76 1.14
N ASP A 792 -38.35 -0.88 -0.14
CA ASP A 792 -39.73 -0.86 -0.66
C ASP A 792 -40.59 -2.06 -0.16
N GLN A 793 -39.95 -3.07 0.40
CA GLN A 793 -40.59 -4.33 0.82
C GLN A 793 -40.66 -4.52 2.35
N LEU A 794 -39.63 -4.08 3.07
CA LEU A 794 -39.52 -4.32 4.52
C LEU A 794 -38.79 -3.20 5.25
N CYS A 795 -39.05 -3.09 6.56
CA CYS A 795 -38.28 -2.25 7.48
C CYS A 795 -37.43 -3.12 8.41
N LEU A 796 -36.19 -2.72 8.59
CA LEU A 796 -35.30 -3.31 9.60
C LEU A 796 -35.70 -2.84 11.02
N LEU A 797 -35.18 -3.53 12.03
CA LEU A 797 -35.32 -3.06 13.40
C LEU A 797 -34.59 -1.71 13.55
N PRO A 798 -35.15 -0.80 14.36
CA PRO A 798 -34.45 0.46 14.67
C PRO A 798 -33.11 0.21 15.32
N GLU A 799 -32.13 1.00 14.92
CA GLU A 799 -30.79 0.96 15.50
C GLU A 799 -30.34 2.35 15.98
N THR A 800 -29.43 2.38 16.94
CA THR A 800 -28.79 3.60 17.41
C THR A 800 -27.31 3.52 17.11
N ILE A 801 -26.82 4.48 16.33
CA ILE A 801 -25.45 4.60 15.92
C ILE A 801 -24.80 5.68 16.75
N LYS A 802 -23.68 5.36 17.39
CA LYS A 802 -22.87 6.32 18.13
C LYS A 802 -21.64 6.66 17.29
N LEU A 803 -21.49 7.93 16.94
CA LEU A 803 -20.29 8.47 16.30
C LEU A 803 -19.49 9.25 17.33
N ASN A 804 -18.18 9.06 17.37
CA ASN A 804 -17.28 9.91 18.14
C ASN A 804 -16.83 11.07 17.25
N LEU A 805 -16.70 12.24 17.86
CA LEU A 805 -16.32 13.48 17.15
C LEU A 805 -14.88 13.82 17.43
#